data_17b9d5c70da3aebb7b8f8603f403bd47
#
_entry.id   17b9d5c70da3aebb7b8f8603f403bd47
#
_cell.length_a   1.000
_cell.length_b   1.000
_cell.length_c   1.000
_cell.angle_alpha   90.00
_cell.angle_beta   90.00
_cell.angle_gamma   90.00
#
_symmetry.space_group_name_H-M   'P 1'
#
loop_
_entity.id
_entity.type
_entity.pdbx_description
1 polymer ?
#
loop_
_entity_poly.entity_id
_entity_poly.type
_entity_poly.pdbx_seq_one_letter_code
_entity_poly.pdbx_strand_id
1 'polypeptide(L)'
;MTCPSPCPLGQQATEPDANFFSLTRRPRILRIFNVPKCFHGEGVPFVRMAFWKSGAGLAALVLMAPILPQILAPTFARAQQWSGIIDPSRAADWSKAGVRGGIPSRTMVCATLNPGATTSQINSAIASCPNGQVVFLNAGTYSGLSGIMFNGKGGVTLRGAGADKTFLVFTSGVGCHSLASDVCITAADTNWRGGPSNSANWASGYALGTTNISLSSVTNLKVGSPLILDQLDDPSDTGTVFVCQDPATVPSCSLEGNTTNGQRPNRDQVQIVQVVSCGTVSTAGQACNGTNVTITPGLYMANWSSTKSPGAWWATLPISGSGIEDLSLDHTASTGSFGIEIQNAIDCWVKGVRGIDSGKAHVELQESARISVMDSYFYLTQNAVTQSYGVESLNSSDNLIQNNIIQFIAAPLMMNGSCSGCVIAYNFVTNDFFTASTGYVQASTNQHTAGIDMLLYEGNIAPQFYADNFHGTHNLVTVFRNQFIGNDGACYNGAPPYGESACNNNQVAMDIRAYSRFYNLIANVLGQGGTSTGYQSGSAPIYKIGGGNSANGVTVPADSVVAPTLMRWGNYDVVTAAVRWCGNSSNPGWATTCGSTSEVPTGLSKYANAVPATTSLPASFYLSAKPAWWPSGKAWPPIGPDVTGGNIAGVGGHAYTTPAQDCYLNVMSGAANGTGSVLTFNASRCYSSASVTLPLPPT
;
A
#
# COMPACT_ATOMS: atom_id res chain seq x y z
N MET A 1 47.49 -7.76 35.63
CA MET A 1 46.83 -6.47 35.49
C MET A 1 45.71 -6.69 34.46
N THR A 2 44.52 -6.66 34.96
CA THR A 2 43.28 -7.11 34.34
C THR A 2 42.74 -6.07 33.38
N CYS A 3 42.36 -6.49 32.16
CA CYS A 3 41.53 -5.70 31.20
C CYS A 3 40.10 -5.59 31.74
N PRO A 4 39.44 -4.44 31.62
CA PRO A 4 38.01 -4.35 31.87
C PRO A 4 37.20 -4.72 30.62
N SER A 5 36.07 -5.35 30.89
CA SER A 5 35.04 -5.84 29.97
C SER A 5 34.42 -4.76 29.09
N PRO A 6 33.85 -5.13 27.96
CA PRO A 6 33.14 -4.17 27.08
C PRO A 6 31.79 -3.75 27.67
N CYS A 7 31.46 -2.49 27.44
CA CYS A 7 30.19 -1.85 27.76
C CYS A 7 29.01 -2.53 27.08
N PRO A 8 27.83 -2.60 27.70
CA PRO A 8 26.65 -3.18 27.09
C PRO A 8 26.07 -2.26 26.01
N LEU A 9 25.67 -2.87 24.91
CA LEU A 9 24.89 -2.28 23.83
C LEU A 9 23.60 -1.68 24.38
N GLY A 10 23.26 -0.50 23.86
CA GLY A 10 22.14 0.30 24.30
C GLY A 10 20.81 -0.45 24.32
N GLN A 11 20.10 -0.25 25.40
CA GLN A 11 18.73 -0.67 25.56
C GLN A 11 17.85 0.00 24.48
N GLN A 12 17.25 -0.81 23.61
CA GLN A 12 16.08 -0.37 22.87
C GLN A 12 14.96 -0.15 23.88
N ALA A 13 14.34 1.02 23.82
CA ALA A 13 13.17 1.32 24.63
C ALA A 13 12.08 0.27 24.34
N THR A 14 11.65 -0.43 25.38
CA THR A 14 10.49 -1.30 25.35
C THR A 14 9.28 -0.47 24.96
N GLU A 15 8.48 -0.94 24.00
CA GLU A 15 7.15 -0.40 23.74
C GLU A 15 6.36 -0.35 25.05
N PRO A 16 5.69 0.77 25.37
CA PRO A 16 4.72 0.75 26.44
C PRO A 16 3.52 -0.09 25.98
N ASP A 17 3.23 -1.15 26.72
CA ASP A 17 2.01 -1.93 26.57
C ASP A 17 0.82 -0.99 26.43
N ALA A 18 0.04 -1.19 25.36
CA ALA A 18 -1.24 -0.51 25.18
C ALA A 18 -2.23 -1.04 26.23
N ASN A 19 -2.19 -0.46 27.43
CA ASN A 19 -3.16 -0.72 28.47
C ASN A 19 -4.53 -0.19 28.05
N PHE A 20 -5.37 -1.07 27.58
CA PHE A 20 -6.79 -0.83 27.36
C PHE A 20 -7.48 -0.61 28.71
N PHE A 21 -8.00 0.59 28.91
CA PHE A 21 -8.89 0.90 30.02
C PHE A 21 -10.18 0.08 29.92
N SER A 22 -10.35 -0.82 30.87
CA SER A 22 -11.61 -1.53 31.14
C SER A 22 -12.61 -0.54 31.71
N LEU A 23 -13.59 -0.11 30.95
CA LEU A 23 -14.76 0.61 31.45
C LEU A 23 -15.82 -0.41 31.87
N THR A 24 -15.95 -0.60 33.18
CA THR A 24 -17.02 -1.35 33.84
C THR A 24 -18.37 -0.70 33.55
N ARG A 25 -19.24 -1.42 32.84
CA ARG A 25 -20.66 -1.06 32.65
C ARG A 25 -21.45 -1.29 33.95
N ARG A 26 -22.15 -0.28 34.42
CA ARG A 26 -23.30 -0.45 35.31
C ARG A 26 -24.60 -0.49 34.47
N PRO A 27 -25.57 -1.35 34.84
CA PRO A 27 -26.82 -1.48 34.06
C PRO A 27 -27.80 -0.36 34.39
N ARG A 28 -28.47 0.18 33.37
CA ARG A 28 -29.67 1.03 33.54
C ARG A 28 -30.89 0.33 32.93
N ILE A 29 -31.88 0.33 33.75
CA ILE A 29 -33.21 -0.22 33.76
C ILE A 29 -34.04 0.15 32.52
N LEU A 30 -34.67 -0.90 31.97
CA LEU A 30 -35.71 -0.89 30.96
C LEU A 30 -36.95 -0.15 31.43
N ARG A 31 -37.48 0.77 30.64
CA ARG A 31 -38.89 1.21 30.71
C ARG A 31 -39.58 0.94 29.39
N ILE A 32 -40.57 0.09 29.50
CA ILE A 32 -41.53 -0.27 28.47
C ILE A 32 -42.56 0.87 28.34
N PHE A 33 -42.85 1.32 27.14
CA PHE A 33 -44.11 2.01 26.85
C PHE A 33 -44.81 1.38 25.66
N ASN A 34 -46.09 1.14 25.91
CA ASN A 34 -47.10 0.44 25.10
C ASN A 34 -47.45 1.20 23.82
N VAL A 35 -47.84 0.34 22.86
CA VAL A 35 -48.52 0.67 21.59
C VAL A 35 -50.02 0.86 21.84
N PRO A 36 -50.73 1.62 21.03
CA PRO A 36 -52.02 1.12 20.54
C PRO A 36 -52.12 1.05 19.00
N LYS A 37 -52.76 -0.03 18.57
CA LYS A 37 -53.27 -0.30 17.22
C LYS A 37 -54.55 0.48 16.95
N CYS A 38 -54.82 0.82 15.66
CA CYS A 38 -56.16 0.85 15.01
C CYS A 38 -55.93 0.97 13.50
N PHE A 39 -56.33 0.17 12.73
CA PHE A 39 -57.38 -0.50 12.00
C PHE A 39 -58.01 0.33 10.86
N HIS A 40 -58.13 -0.30 9.65
CA HIS A 40 -59.07 -0.17 8.51
C HIS A 40 -58.89 1.06 7.61
N GLY A 41 -59.06 1.00 6.30
CA GLY A 41 -59.55 -0.02 5.37
C GLY A 41 -59.73 0.58 3.98
N GLU A 42 -59.67 -0.26 2.99
CA GLU A 42 -60.34 -0.22 1.67
C GLU A 42 -60.17 0.92 0.65
N GLY A 43 -59.98 0.52 -0.61
CA GLY A 43 -60.54 1.16 -1.75
C GLY A 43 -59.66 1.25 -3.02
N VAL A 44 -59.77 0.27 -3.90
CA VAL A 44 -59.34 0.34 -5.32
C VAL A 44 -60.41 1.08 -6.12
N PRO A 45 -60.05 1.87 -7.13
CA PRO A 45 -60.79 1.74 -8.39
C PRO A 45 -59.90 1.63 -9.65
N PHE A 46 -60.30 0.68 -10.47
CA PHE A 46 -59.96 0.54 -11.88
C PHE A 46 -60.43 1.76 -12.68
N VAL A 47 -59.58 2.24 -13.64
CA VAL A 47 -60.05 3.11 -14.73
C VAL A 47 -59.77 2.43 -16.07
N ARG A 48 -60.88 2.26 -16.80
CA ARG A 48 -60.96 1.69 -18.16
C ARG A 48 -60.37 2.65 -19.21
N MET A 49 -59.64 2.08 -20.16
CA MET A 49 -59.31 2.73 -21.43
C MET A 49 -60.54 2.71 -22.39
N ALA A 50 -60.82 3.86 -22.95
CA ALA A 50 -61.71 4.00 -24.10
C ALA A 50 -60.91 4.26 -25.39
N PHE A 51 -61.17 3.39 -26.38
CA PHE A 51 -60.66 3.58 -27.76
C PHE A 51 -61.54 4.60 -28.50
N TRP A 52 -60.87 5.53 -29.19
CA TRP A 52 -61.48 6.29 -30.30
C TRP A 52 -60.68 6.10 -31.57
N LYS A 53 -61.40 5.64 -32.63
CA LYS A 53 -60.92 5.60 -34.03
C LYS A 53 -61.21 6.93 -34.71
N SER A 54 -60.25 7.50 -35.42
CA SER A 54 -60.49 8.23 -36.65
C SER A 54 -59.21 8.26 -37.48
N GLY A 55 -59.32 7.91 -38.75
CA GLY A 55 -58.23 7.74 -39.69
C GLY A 55 -57.87 9.04 -40.42
N ALA A 56 -56.66 9.11 -40.85
CA ALA A 56 -56.18 9.73 -42.08
C ALA A 56 -54.69 9.36 -42.26
N GLY A 57 -54.36 8.83 -43.43
CA GLY A 57 -53.05 8.28 -43.72
C GLY A 57 -51.96 9.33 -43.93
N LEU A 58 -50.77 9.01 -43.51
CA LEU A 58 -49.52 9.52 -44.05
C LEU A 58 -48.50 8.39 -44.01
N ALA A 59 -47.93 8.12 -45.19
CA ALA A 59 -46.93 7.10 -45.37
C ALA A 59 -45.63 7.53 -44.63
N ALA A 60 -45.26 6.83 -43.57
CA ALA A 60 -43.95 6.98 -42.94
C ALA A 60 -43.05 5.87 -43.48
N LEU A 61 -42.00 6.27 -44.15
CA LEU A 61 -40.91 5.42 -44.63
C LEU A 61 -40.15 4.88 -43.39
N VAL A 62 -40.37 3.64 -43.02
CA VAL A 62 -39.62 2.96 -41.98
C VAL A 62 -38.27 2.56 -42.55
N LEU A 63 -37.23 3.32 -42.28
CA LEU A 63 -35.84 2.89 -42.43
C LEU A 63 -35.58 1.78 -41.43
N MET A 64 -35.64 0.52 -41.86
CA MET A 64 -35.09 -0.61 -41.13
C MET A 64 -33.55 -0.49 -41.13
N ALA A 65 -32.98 0.05 -40.06
CA ALA A 65 -31.57 -0.15 -39.75
C ALA A 65 -31.36 -1.64 -39.41
N PRO A 66 -30.38 -2.33 -40.02
CA PRO A 66 -30.11 -3.70 -39.66
C PRO A 66 -29.52 -3.69 -38.22
N ILE A 67 -30.21 -4.36 -37.30
CA ILE A 67 -29.65 -4.74 -36.01
C ILE A 67 -28.56 -5.77 -36.32
N LEU A 68 -27.31 -5.31 -36.48
CA LEU A 68 -26.16 -6.19 -36.41
C LEU A 68 -26.15 -6.79 -35.00
N PRO A 69 -26.12 -8.12 -34.87
CA PRO A 69 -25.80 -8.72 -33.57
C PRO A 69 -24.40 -8.20 -33.20
N GLN A 70 -24.28 -7.49 -32.08
CA GLN A 70 -22.99 -7.26 -31.44
C GLN A 70 -22.46 -8.64 -31.08
N ILE A 71 -21.61 -9.17 -31.94
CA ILE A 71 -20.75 -10.30 -31.61
C ILE A 71 -19.90 -9.78 -30.45
N LEU A 72 -20.22 -10.20 -29.22
CA LEU A 72 -19.31 -10.08 -28.09
C LEU A 72 -18.04 -10.83 -28.53
N ALA A 73 -17.07 -10.08 -29.06
CA ALA A 73 -15.74 -10.59 -29.22
C ALA A 73 -15.31 -11.12 -27.83
N PRO A 74 -14.84 -12.37 -27.74
CA PRO A 74 -14.31 -12.86 -26.49
C PRO A 74 -13.24 -11.86 -26.07
N THR A 75 -13.39 -11.25 -24.90
CA THR A 75 -12.33 -10.47 -24.28
C THR A 75 -11.24 -11.46 -23.98
N PHE A 76 -10.28 -11.58 -24.90
CA PHE A 76 -9.03 -12.28 -24.60
C PHE A 76 -8.47 -11.63 -23.35
N ALA A 77 -8.37 -12.38 -22.27
CA ALA A 77 -7.68 -11.94 -21.08
C ALA A 77 -6.29 -11.47 -21.55
N ARG A 78 -6.00 -10.18 -21.38
CA ARG A 78 -4.72 -9.62 -21.83
C ARG A 78 -3.63 -10.31 -21.04
N ALA A 79 -2.63 -10.86 -21.73
CA ALA A 79 -1.52 -11.52 -21.07
C ALA A 79 -0.89 -10.54 -20.05
N GLN A 80 -0.64 -11.01 -18.84
CA GLN A 80 -0.01 -10.22 -17.81
C GLN A 80 1.40 -9.81 -18.25
N GLN A 81 1.84 -8.59 -17.89
CA GLN A 81 3.14 -8.06 -18.33
C GLN A 81 4.33 -8.92 -17.84
N TRP A 82 4.19 -9.61 -16.72
CA TRP A 82 5.18 -10.53 -16.17
C TRP A 82 5.18 -11.93 -16.80
N SER A 83 4.19 -12.25 -17.66
CA SER A 83 4.05 -13.58 -18.30
C SER A 83 5.30 -13.96 -19.06
N GLY A 84 5.74 -15.23 -18.91
CA GLY A 84 6.98 -15.75 -19.51
C GLY A 84 8.27 -15.36 -18.78
N ILE A 85 8.17 -14.56 -17.73
CA ILE A 85 9.28 -14.18 -16.84
C ILE A 85 9.07 -14.79 -15.46
N ILE A 86 7.91 -14.53 -14.85
CA ILE A 86 7.55 -15.06 -13.54
C ILE A 86 6.50 -16.15 -13.70
N ASP A 87 6.63 -17.23 -12.92
CA ASP A 87 5.60 -18.26 -12.84
C ASP A 87 4.30 -17.70 -12.24
N PRO A 88 3.11 -18.05 -12.77
CA PRO A 88 1.83 -17.54 -12.27
C PRO A 88 1.58 -17.78 -10.77
N SER A 89 2.20 -18.81 -10.18
CA SER A 89 2.10 -19.04 -8.74
C SER A 89 2.87 -18.05 -7.87
N ARG A 90 3.72 -17.20 -8.49
CA ARG A 90 4.60 -16.23 -7.85
C ARG A 90 4.24 -14.77 -8.14
N ALA A 91 3.14 -14.52 -8.85
CA ALA A 91 2.76 -13.18 -9.30
C ALA A 91 1.25 -12.95 -9.22
N ALA A 92 0.85 -11.70 -9.08
CA ALA A 92 -0.53 -11.26 -9.09
C ALA A 92 -0.85 -10.37 -10.32
N ASP A 93 -2.12 -10.05 -10.52
CA ASP A 93 -2.54 -9.02 -11.48
C ASP A 93 -2.42 -7.62 -10.85
N TRP A 94 -1.22 -7.10 -10.81
CA TRP A 94 -0.93 -5.78 -10.23
C TRP A 94 -1.57 -4.61 -10.99
N SER A 95 -2.15 -4.83 -12.17
CA SER A 95 -2.91 -3.80 -12.88
C SER A 95 -4.21 -3.39 -12.15
N LYS A 96 -4.57 -4.09 -11.08
CA LYS A 96 -5.73 -3.81 -10.23
C LYS A 96 -5.44 -2.83 -9.09
N ALA A 97 -4.17 -2.50 -8.84
CA ALA A 97 -3.78 -1.65 -7.72
C ALA A 97 -4.28 -0.20 -7.90
N GLY A 98 -4.68 0.39 -6.77
CA GLY A 98 -5.19 1.76 -6.69
C GLY A 98 -6.65 1.93 -7.05
N VAL A 99 -7.10 3.18 -7.01
CA VAL A 99 -8.49 3.56 -7.30
C VAL A 99 -8.91 3.05 -8.68
N ARG A 100 -10.01 2.32 -8.71
CA ARG A 100 -10.52 1.70 -9.95
C ARG A 100 -10.87 2.75 -11.01
N GLY A 101 -10.25 2.62 -12.18
CA GLY A 101 -10.41 3.60 -13.27
C GLY A 101 -9.62 4.90 -13.04
N GLY A 102 -8.78 4.94 -12.00
CA GLY A 102 -8.02 6.12 -11.59
C GLY A 102 -8.79 7.08 -10.69
N ILE A 103 -8.09 8.04 -10.10
CA ILE A 103 -8.69 9.06 -9.24
C ILE A 103 -9.66 9.93 -10.08
N PRO A 104 -10.95 10.04 -9.66
CA PRO A 104 -11.93 10.78 -10.44
C PRO A 104 -11.65 12.30 -10.46
N SER A 105 -11.73 12.91 -11.62
CA SER A 105 -11.68 14.37 -11.74
C SER A 105 -13.00 14.98 -11.29
N ARG A 106 -13.02 15.62 -10.10
CA ARG A 106 -14.19 16.29 -9.54
C ARG A 106 -14.07 17.80 -9.69
N THR A 107 -15.04 18.42 -10.34
CA THR A 107 -15.06 19.86 -10.61
C THR A 107 -16.18 20.61 -9.89
N MET A 108 -17.23 19.91 -9.45
CA MET A 108 -18.34 20.53 -8.72
C MET A 108 -17.96 20.76 -7.26
N VAL A 109 -18.04 22.00 -6.81
CA VAL A 109 -17.76 22.41 -5.42
C VAL A 109 -19.09 22.54 -4.67
N CYS A 110 -19.24 21.77 -3.58
CA CYS A 110 -20.42 21.85 -2.70
C CYS A 110 -20.29 22.91 -1.61
N ALA A 111 -19.06 23.18 -1.18
CA ALA A 111 -18.76 24.19 -0.17
C ALA A 111 -17.36 24.75 -0.40
N THR A 112 -17.23 26.07 -0.18
CA THR A 112 -15.93 26.76 -0.15
C THR A 112 -15.74 27.37 1.24
N LEU A 113 -14.61 27.07 1.87
CA LEU A 113 -14.26 27.59 3.20
C LEU A 113 -13.03 28.48 3.10
N ASN A 114 -13.00 29.52 3.95
CA ASN A 114 -11.89 30.46 4.04
C ASN A 114 -10.99 30.15 5.25
N PRO A 115 -9.74 30.61 5.25
CA PRO A 115 -8.89 30.59 6.45
C PRO A 115 -9.61 31.12 7.69
N GLY A 116 -9.41 30.43 8.83
CA GLY A 116 -10.16 30.66 10.06
C GLY A 116 -11.39 29.74 10.21
N ALA A 117 -11.75 28.94 9.22
CA ALA A 117 -12.75 27.89 9.40
C ALA A 117 -12.27 26.87 10.44
N THR A 118 -13.15 26.55 11.37
CA THR A 118 -12.90 25.58 12.45
C THR A 118 -13.02 24.14 11.96
N THR A 119 -12.47 23.19 12.71
CA THR A 119 -12.65 21.75 12.46
C THR A 119 -14.14 21.39 12.31
N SER A 120 -15.01 21.93 13.18
CA SER A 120 -16.46 21.67 13.11
C SER A 120 -17.08 22.14 11.78
N GLN A 121 -16.66 23.29 11.27
CA GLN A 121 -17.15 23.79 9.98
C GLN A 121 -16.68 22.94 8.81
N ILE A 122 -15.42 22.49 8.83
CA ILE A 122 -14.88 21.58 7.81
C ILE A 122 -15.64 20.25 7.85
N ASN A 123 -15.81 19.64 9.03
CA ASN A 123 -16.52 18.37 9.20
C ASN A 123 -18.00 18.48 8.78
N SER A 124 -18.66 19.59 9.09
CA SER A 124 -20.05 19.85 8.66
C SER A 124 -20.16 19.99 7.14
N ALA A 125 -19.19 20.65 6.50
CA ALA A 125 -19.14 20.78 5.06
C ALA A 125 -18.94 19.40 4.38
N ILE A 126 -18.03 18.55 4.91
CA ILE A 126 -17.83 17.17 4.43
C ILE A 126 -19.12 16.37 4.59
N ALA A 127 -19.74 16.38 5.76
CA ALA A 127 -20.94 15.59 6.05
C ALA A 127 -22.12 15.96 5.16
N SER A 128 -22.29 17.25 4.82
CA SER A 128 -23.40 17.75 3.99
C SER A 128 -23.12 17.71 2.48
N CYS A 129 -21.87 17.50 2.06
CA CYS A 129 -21.49 17.55 0.64
C CYS A 129 -22.12 16.39 -0.15
N PRO A 130 -22.77 16.62 -1.30
CA PRO A 130 -23.24 15.56 -2.17
C PRO A 130 -22.10 14.68 -2.71
N ASN A 131 -22.44 13.41 -2.99
CA ASN A 131 -21.50 12.48 -3.62
C ASN A 131 -21.00 13.02 -4.98
N GLY A 132 -19.71 12.84 -5.25
CA GLY A 132 -19.04 13.30 -6.47
C GLY A 132 -18.57 14.75 -6.41
N GLN A 133 -18.73 15.46 -5.29
CA GLN A 133 -18.39 16.86 -5.17
C GLN A 133 -17.20 17.13 -4.23
N VAL A 134 -16.77 18.39 -4.19
CA VAL A 134 -15.57 18.87 -3.50
C VAL A 134 -15.95 19.85 -2.40
N VAL A 135 -15.42 19.66 -1.21
CA VAL A 135 -15.25 20.71 -0.20
C VAL A 135 -13.92 21.39 -0.48
N PHE A 136 -13.98 22.65 -0.91
CA PHE A 136 -12.81 23.41 -1.32
C PHE A 136 -12.34 24.36 -0.19
N LEU A 137 -11.04 24.32 0.09
CA LEU A 137 -10.39 25.19 1.05
C LEU A 137 -9.56 26.25 0.29
N ASN A 138 -9.94 27.52 0.43
CA ASN A 138 -9.21 28.63 -0.17
C ASN A 138 -7.76 28.70 0.35
N ALA A 139 -6.90 29.38 -0.40
CA ALA A 139 -5.52 29.64 -0.01
C ALA A 139 -5.43 30.35 1.35
N GLY A 140 -4.51 29.91 2.20
CA GLY A 140 -4.22 30.47 3.51
C GLY A 140 -4.07 29.40 4.59
N THR A 141 -3.92 29.82 5.84
CA THR A 141 -3.66 28.94 6.98
C THR A 141 -4.92 28.71 7.81
N TYR A 142 -5.21 27.45 8.09
CA TYR A 142 -6.29 26.98 8.97
C TYR A 142 -5.63 26.42 10.22
N SER A 143 -5.63 27.20 11.31
CA SER A 143 -4.89 26.88 12.54
C SER A 143 -5.78 26.31 13.64
N GLY A 144 -5.17 25.56 14.56
CA GLY A 144 -5.85 25.03 15.75
C GLY A 144 -6.86 23.92 15.43
N LEU A 145 -6.58 23.15 14.37
CA LEU A 145 -7.45 22.04 14.00
C LEU A 145 -7.26 20.85 14.96
N SER A 146 -8.34 20.12 15.20
CA SER A 146 -8.39 19.01 16.16
C SER A 146 -8.96 17.70 15.59
N GLY A 147 -8.80 17.47 14.33
CA GLY A 147 -9.22 16.24 13.65
C GLY A 147 -10.37 16.44 12.66
N ILE A 148 -10.07 16.14 11.40
CA ILE A 148 -11.03 16.19 10.30
C ILE A 148 -11.59 14.78 10.09
N MET A 149 -12.93 14.65 10.09
CA MET A 149 -13.63 13.37 10.07
C MET A 149 -14.53 13.23 8.84
N PHE A 150 -14.35 12.16 8.09
CA PHE A 150 -15.30 11.76 7.04
C PHE A 150 -16.44 10.90 7.60
N ASN A 151 -16.19 10.08 8.61
CA ASN A 151 -17.19 9.32 9.37
C ASN A 151 -18.21 8.60 8.47
N GLY A 152 -17.76 7.73 7.58
CA GLY A 152 -18.57 6.98 6.62
C GLY A 152 -19.08 7.81 5.43
N LYS A 153 -18.70 9.08 5.32
CA LYS A 153 -19.10 9.93 4.20
C LYS A 153 -18.27 9.60 2.97
N GLY A 154 -18.78 8.72 2.13
CA GLY A 154 -18.20 8.38 0.85
C GLY A 154 -18.43 9.43 -0.24
N GLY A 155 -17.61 9.36 -1.29
CA GLY A 155 -17.78 10.14 -2.50
C GLY A 155 -17.43 11.64 -2.40
N VAL A 156 -16.76 12.11 -1.36
CA VAL A 156 -16.40 13.52 -1.15
C VAL A 156 -14.89 13.72 -1.26
N THR A 157 -14.47 14.81 -1.90
CA THR A 157 -13.07 15.24 -1.91
C THR A 157 -12.90 16.49 -1.05
N LEU A 158 -11.95 16.45 -0.11
CA LEU A 158 -11.42 17.65 0.55
C LEU A 158 -10.23 18.14 -0.28
N ARG A 159 -10.30 19.33 -0.83
CA ARG A 159 -9.26 19.88 -1.71
C ARG A 159 -8.86 21.29 -1.31
N GLY A 160 -7.54 21.55 -1.30
CA GLY A 160 -6.97 22.88 -1.16
C GLY A 160 -6.70 23.57 -2.50
N ALA A 161 -6.18 24.78 -2.43
CA ALA A 161 -5.74 25.57 -3.59
C ALA A 161 -4.33 25.21 -4.09
N GLY A 162 -3.68 24.24 -3.46
CA GLY A 162 -2.32 23.76 -3.69
C GLY A 162 -1.60 23.53 -2.36
N ALA A 163 -0.69 22.55 -2.31
CA ALA A 163 0.06 22.24 -1.09
C ALA A 163 1.03 23.37 -0.68
N ASP A 164 1.33 24.29 -1.60
CA ASP A 164 2.08 25.54 -1.36
C ASP A 164 1.18 26.74 -0.99
N LYS A 165 -0.12 26.55 -0.88
CA LYS A 165 -1.09 27.64 -0.68
C LYS A 165 -2.09 27.41 0.43
N THR A 166 -2.54 26.17 0.67
CA THR A 166 -3.53 25.83 1.69
C THR A 166 -2.85 25.00 2.77
N PHE A 167 -2.79 25.53 3.99
CA PHE A 167 -2.06 24.94 5.12
C PHE A 167 -3.02 24.63 6.27
N LEU A 168 -3.14 23.35 6.61
CA LEU A 168 -3.90 22.87 7.75
C LEU A 168 -2.93 22.59 8.90
N VAL A 169 -3.05 23.31 10.01
CA VAL A 169 -2.18 23.21 11.19
C VAL A 169 -2.95 22.58 12.33
N PHE A 170 -2.55 21.38 12.71
CA PHE A 170 -3.19 20.59 13.76
C PHE A 170 -2.53 20.81 15.12
N THR A 171 -3.35 20.75 16.16
CA THR A 171 -2.92 20.82 17.57
C THR A 171 -3.29 19.58 18.35
N SER A 172 -4.17 18.74 17.82
CA SER A 172 -4.53 17.44 18.37
C SER A 172 -5.18 16.57 17.32
N GLY A 173 -5.04 15.26 17.46
CA GLY A 173 -5.79 14.28 16.69
C GLY A 173 -7.17 13.98 17.31
N VAL A 174 -7.97 13.21 16.57
CA VAL A 174 -9.26 12.65 17.03
C VAL A 174 -9.16 11.13 17.00
N GLY A 175 -9.88 10.44 17.86
CA GLY A 175 -9.96 8.98 17.85
C GLY A 175 -10.54 8.50 16.52
N CYS A 176 -9.75 7.76 15.77
CA CYS A 176 -10.05 7.21 14.46
C CYS A 176 -9.89 5.70 14.55
N HIS A 177 -10.86 5.01 14.99
CA HIS A 177 -11.00 3.57 15.26
C HIS A 177 -9.79 2.86 15.92
N SER A 178 -8.55 3.14 15.52
CA SER A 178 -7.34 2.55 16.11
C SER A 178 -6.61 3.54 17.03
N LEU A 179 -5.99 4.55 16.47
CA LEU A 179 -5.24 5.58 17.19
C LEU A 179 -5.79 6.97 16.88
N ALA A 180 -5.30 8.00 17.58
CA ALA A 180 -5.67 9.37 17.27
C ALA A 180 -5.03 9.82 15.96
N SER A 181 -5.83 10.39 15.06
CA SER A 181 -5.41 10.84 13.74
C SER A 181 -5.87 12.29 13.49
N ASP A 182 -5.11 13.03 12.68
CA ASP A 182 -5.46 14.40 12.34
C ASP A 182 -6.51 14.46 11.24
N VAL A 183 -6.50 13.51 10.32
CA VAL A 183 -7.54 13.30 9.31
C VAL A 183 -7.96 11.84 9.28
N CYS A 184 -9.26 11.60 9.34
CA CYS A 184 -9.85 10.27 9.48
C CYS A 184 -10.85 9.99 8.34
N ILE A 185 -10.47 9.10 7.41
CA ILE A 185 -11.33 8.57 6.33
C ILE A 185 -11.71 7.14 6.70
N THR A 186 -12.80 6.97 7.43
CA THR A 186 -13.16 5.67 8.01
C THR A 186 -14.61 5.32 7.77
N ALA A 187 -14.93 4.02 7.89
CA ALA A 187 -16.29 3.53 7.98
C ALA A 187 -17.09 4.22 9.11
N ALA A 188 -18.41 4.18 9.01
CA ALA A 188 -19.26 4.72 10.08
C ALA A 188 -19.39 3.75 11.27
N ASP A 189 -19.09 2.46 11.08
CA ASP A 189 -19.07 1.43 12.12
C ASP A 189 -17.64 1.05 12.46
N THR A 190 -17.43 0.66 13.71
CA THR A 190 -16.14 0.14 14.16
C THR A 190 -16.00 -1.32 13.70
N ASN A 191 -15.14 -1.58 12.72
CA ASN A 191 -14.84 -2.91 12.23
C ASN A 191 -13.32 -3.09 12.20
N TRP A 192 -12.80 -4.07 12.91
CA TRP A 192 -11.39 -4.40 12.95
C TRP A 192 -11.20 -5.87 13.34
N ARG A 193 -10.04 -6.41 13.10
CA ARG A 193 -9.73 -7.83 13.40
C ARG A 193 -10.12 -8.26 14.82
N GLY A 194 -9.91 -7.42 15.81
CA GLY A 194 -10.25 -7.68 17.21
C GLY A 194 -11.72 -7.57 17.55
N GLY A 195 -12.54 -7.01 16.68
CA GLY A 195 -13.98 -6.81 16.87
C GLY A 195 -14.67 -6.56 15.53
N PRO A 196 -14.74 -7.57 14.62
CA PRO A 196 -15.39 -7.39 13.34
C PRO A 196 -16.89 -7.11 13.51
N SER A 197 -17.42 -6.14 12.73
CA SER A 197 -18.85 -5.82 12.73
C SER A 197 -19.69 -7.01 12.23
N ASN A 198 -19.18 -7.73 11.24
CA ASN A 198 -19.79 -8.93 10.68
C ASN A 198 -18.70 -9.95 10.35
N SER A 199 -19.01 -11.24 10.51
CA SER A 199 -18.11 -12.31 10.13
C SER A 199 -18.87 -13.58 9.69
N ALA A 200 -18.20 -14.41 8.91
CA ALA A 200 -18.71 -15.69 8.46
C ALA A 200 -17.57 -16.70 8.26
N ASN A 201 -17.89 -17.99 8.31
CA ASN A 201 -16.96 -18.99 7.82
C ASN A 201 -16.93 -18.94 6.29
N TRP A 202 -15.76 -19.04 5.71
CA TRP A 202 -15.57 -19.23 4.29
C TRP A 202 -15.56 -20.73 3.99
N ALA A 203 -16.59 -21.20 3.29
CA ALA A 203 -16.92 -22.63 3.19
C ALA A 203 -16.35 -23.32 1.95
N SER A 204 -16.09 -22.59 0.84
CA SER A 204 -15.56 -23.17 -0.40
C SER A 204 -14.97 -22.11 -1.34
N GLY A 205 -14.20 -22.56 -2.34
CA GLY A 205 -13.60 -21.68 -3.35
C GLY A 205 -12.21 -21.15 -2.95
N TYR A 206 -11.27 -22.06 -2.63
CA TYR A 206 -9.93 -21.72 -2.09
C TYR A 206 -8.82 -21.70 -3.15
N ALA A 207 -9.11 -22.14 -4.39
CA ALA A 207 -8.08 -22.26 -5.41
C ALA A 207 -7.57 -20.89 -5.89
N LEU A 208 -6.29 -20.80 -6.20
CA LEU A 208 -5.68 -19.64 -6.86
C LEU A 208 -6.52 -19.16 -8.05
N GLY A 209 -6.76 -17.86 -8.15
CA GLY A 209 -7.56 -17.23 -9.20
C GLY A 209 -9.07 -17.39 -9.08
N THR A 210 -9.57 -18.11 -8.07
CA THR A 210 -11.02 -18.26 -7.85
C THR A 210 -11.68 -16.91 -7.63
N THR A 211 -12.79 -16.68 -8.34
CA THR A 211 -13.66 -15.50 -8.19
C THR A 211 -15.02 -15.83 -7.58
N ASN A 212 -15.32 -17.09 -7.30
CA ASN A 212 -16.56 -17.53 -6.69
C ASN A 212 -16.28 -18.27 -5.39
N ILE A 213 -16.77 -17.74 -4.29
CA ILE A 213 -16.63 -18.31 -2.95
C ILE A 213 -17.99 -18.56 -2.31
N SER A 214 -18.03 -19.40 -1.29
CA SER A 214 -19.24 -19.62 -0.50
C SER A 214 -18.99 -19.25 0.96
N LEU A 215 -19.90 -18.47 1.53
CA LEU A 215 -19.86 -18.03 2.93
C LEU A 215 -20.98 -18.71 3.73
N SER A 216 -20.81 -18.87 5.04
CA SER A 216 -21.87 -19.40 5.92
C SER A 216 -22.99 -18.38 6.19
N SER A 217 -22.69 -17.08 6.03
CA SER A 217 -23.64 -15.97 6.22
C SER A 217 -23.22 -14.79 5.34
N VAL A 218 -24.17 -13.96 4.95
CA VAL A 218 -23.97 -12.69 4.24
C VAL A 218 -24.73 -11.53 4.90
N THR A 219 -25.04 -11.66 6.19
CA THR A 219 -25.76 -10.64 6.96
C THR A 219 -25.03 -9.29 6.86
N ASN A 220 -25.75 -8.23 6.48
CA ASN A 220 -25.24 -6.87 6.27
C ASN A 220 -24.18 -6.73 5.14
N LEU A 221 -23.84 -7.81 4.41
CA LEU A 221 -22.95 -7.71 3.26
C LEU A 221 -23.72 -7.11 2.07
N LYS A 222 -23.04 -6.23 1.32
CA LYS A 222 -23.60 -5.57 0.14
C LYS A 222 -22.70 -5.75 -1.07
N VAL A 223 -23.29 -5.74 -2.24
CA VAL A 223 -22.54 -5.65 -3.50
C VAL A 223 -21.76 -4.34 -3.54
N GLY A 224 -20.48 -4.43 -3.89
CA GLY A 224 -19.54 -3.30 -3.89
C GLY A 224 -18.73 -3.13 -2.59
N SER A 225 -19.12 -3.81 -1.50
CA SER A 225 -18.38 -3.74 -0.24
C SER A 225 -17.02 -4.44 -0.33
N PRO A 226 -15.99 -3.95 0.35
CA PRO A 226 -14.80 -4.75 0.65
C PRO A 226 -15.19 -5.93 1.55
N LEU A 227 -14.59 -7.07 1.28
CA LEU A 227 -14.73 -8.32 2.03
C LEU A 227 -13.32 -8.79 2.39
N ILE A 228 -13.02 -8.89 3.67
CA ILE A 228 -11.72 -9.29 4.18
C ILE A 228 -11.73 -10.80 4.37
N LEU A 229 -10.86 -11.50 3.65
CA LEU A 229 -10.66 -12.96 3.73
C LEU A 229 -9.41 -13.22 4.56
N ASP A 230 -9.48 -14.22 5.45
CA ASP A 230 -8.34 -14.67 6.25
C ASP A 230 -8.41 -16.18 6.53
N GLN A 231 -7.33 -16.73 7.07
CA GLN A 231 -7.28 -18.10 7.60
C GLN A 231 -6.32 -18.16 8.79
N LEU A 232 -6.40 -19.22 9.59
CA LEU A 232 -5.46 -19.46 10.67
C LEU A 232 -4.05 -19.70 10.12
N ASP A 233 -3.08 -19.11 10.79
CA ASP A 233 -1.66 -19.35 10.55
C ASP A 233 -1.32 -20.83 10.84
N ASP A 234 -0.32 -21.33 10.13
CA ASP A 234 0.16 -22.68 10.30
C ASP A 234 1.53 -22.63 10.99
N PRO A 235 1.64 -23.11 12.24
CA PRO A 235 2.92 -23.09 12.94
C PRO A 235 3.92 -24.10 12.36
N SER A 236 3.52 -24.94 11.39
CA SER A 236 4.38 -25.93 10.76
C SER A 236 5.13 -25.33 9.59
N ASP A 237 6.43 -25.13 9.72
CA ASP A 237 7.28 -24.78 8.59
C ASP A 237 7.61 -26.02 7.75
N THR A 238 7.00 -26.13 6.58
CA THR A 238 7.26 -27.22 5.62
C THR A 238 8.29 -26.87 4.55
N GLY A 239 9.01 -25.74 4.70
CA GLY A 239 9.96 -25.22 3.70
C GLY A 239 9.28 -24.56 2.49
N THR A 240 7.97 -24.28 2.57
CA THR A 240 7.20 -23.57 1.52
C THR A 240 6.79 -22.17 2.02
N VAL A 241 5.68 -21.62 1.52
CA VAL A 241 5.07 -20.41 2.09
C VAL A 241 4.75 -20.68 3.55
N PHE A 242 5.30 -19.86 4.41
CA PHE A 242 5.18 -19.96 5.85
C PHE A 242 4.70 -18.60 6.38
N VAL A 243 3.52 -18.57 6.99
CA VAL A 243 2.95 -17.37 7.59
C VAL A 243 2.99 -17.53 9.09
N CYS A 244 3.80 -16.70 9.74
CA CYS A 244 4.07 -16.80 11.17
C CYS A 244 4.51 -15.43 11.69
N GLN A 245 3.82 -14.88 12.67
CA GLN A 245 4.13 -13.56 13.20
C GLN A 245 5.37 -13.58 14.08
N ASP A 246 5.63 -14.66 14.80
CA ASP A 246 6.83 -14.79 15.60
C ASP A 246 7.62 -16.05 15.21
N PRO A 247 8.49 -15.96 14.19
CA PRO A 247 9.29 -17.10 13.76
C PRO A 247 10.32 -17.56 14.79
N ALA A 248 10.61 -16.79 15.85
CA ALA A 248 11.49 -17.20 16.92
C ALA A 248 10.87 -18.27 17.82
N THR A 249 9.55 -18.38 17.84
CA THR A 249 8.80 -19.30 18.69
C THR A 249 8.18 -20.47 17.94
N VAL A 250 8.63 -20.74 16.71
CA VAL A 250 8.22 -21.96 15.99
C VAL A 250 8.38 -23.18 16.88
N PRO A 251 7.32 -24.02 17.10
CA PRO A 251 6.10 -24.08 16.27
C PRO A 251 4.92 -23.22 16.75
N SER A 252 5.04 -22.30 17.67
CA SER A 252 3.84 -21.64 18.19
C SER A 252 3.35 -20.46 17.34
N CYS A 253 4.22 -19.72 16.67
CA CYS A 253 3.93 -18.59 15.77
C CYS A 253 2.95 -17.52 16.32
N SER A 254 2.81 -17.40 17.63
CA SER A 254 1.65 -16.73 18.20
C SER A 254 1.97 -15.69 19.28
N LEU A 255 3.23 -15.26 19.43
CA LEU A 255 3.60 -14.44 20.59
C LEU A 255 3.48 -12.92 20.35
N GLU A 256 3.51 -12.41 19.15
CA GLU A 256 3.38 -10.99 18.91
C GLU A 256 2.02 -10.59 18.30
N GLY A 257 1.39 -9.64 18.96
CA GLY A 257 0.29 -8.80 18.43
C GLY A 257 -1.03 -9.49 18.16
N ASN A 258 -1.06 -10.76 17.82
CA ASN A 258 -2.26 -11.43 17.35
C ASN A 258 -2.94 -12.35 18.35
N THR A 259 -2.26 -12.76 19.40
CA THR A 259 -2.81 -13.70 20.39
C THR A 259 -3.84 -13.08 21.31
N THR A 260 -3.74 -11.78 21.55
CA THR A 260 -4.54 -11.06 22.56
C THR A 260 -5.57 -10.11 21.98
N ASN A 261 -5.53 -9.83 20.66
CA ASN A 261 -6.33 -8.79 20.06
C ASN A 261 -7.62 -9.35 19.43
N GLY A 262 -8.50 -9.88 20.28
CA GLY A 262 -9.90 -10.01 19.96
C GLY A 262 -10.32 -11.31 19.29
N GLN A 263 -11.33 -11.24 18.42
CA GLN A 263 -12.08 -12.41 17.94
C GLN A 263 -11.40 -13.18 16.80
N ARG A 264 -10.31 -12.64 16.21
CA ARG A 264 -9.61 -13.26 15.06
C ARG A 264 -8.09 -13.33 15.27
N PRO A 265 -7.60 -13.98 16.31
CA PRO A 265 -6.17 -14.14 16.57
C PRO A 265 -5.52 -15.11 15.55
N ASN A 266 -4.21 -14.98 15.34
CA ASN A 266 -3.38 -15.88 14.52
C ASN A 266 -3.92 -16.04 13.07
N ARG A 267 -4.22 -14.91 12.40
CA ARG A 267 -4.77 -14.85 11.04
C ARG A 267 -4.09 -13.75 10.26
N ASP A 268 -2.79 -13.91 10.03
CA ASP A 268 -1.97 -12.87 9.40
C ASP A 268 -2.03 -12.91 7.88
N GLN A 269 -2.38 -14.06 7.28
CA GLN A 269 -2.68 -14.09 5.85
C GLN A 269 -4.05 -13.48 5.59
N VAL A 270 -4.06 -12.34 4.89
CA VAL A 270 -5.26 -11.55 4.59
C VAL A 270 -5.27 -11.18 3.11
N GLN A 271 -6.44 -11.28 2.48
CA GLN A 271 -6.70 -10.65 1.18
C GLN A 271 -8.04 -9.94 1.23
N ILE A 272 -8.07 -8.66 0.86
CA ILE A 272 -9.31 -7.89 0.73
C ILE A 272 -9.78 -7.94 -0.72
N VAL A 273 -11.01 -8.39 -0.92
CA VAL A 273 -11.65 -8.47 -2.22
C VAL A 273 -12.93 -7.63 -2.24
N GLN A 274 -13.42 -7.28 -3.41
CA GLN A 274 -14.70 -6.59 -3.54
C GLN A 274 -15.81 -7.57 -3.94
N VAL A 275 -16.96 -7.47 -3.32
CA VAL A 275 -18.17 -8.24 -3.69
C VAL A 275 -18.72 -7.70 -5.01
N VAL A 276 -18.80 -8.54 -6.03
CA VAL A 276 -19.36 -8.23 -7.36
C VAL A 276 -20.83 -8.62 -7.44
N SER A 277 -21.18 -9.80 -6.89
CA SER A 277 -22.54 -10.30 -6.80
C SER A 277 -22.66 -11.29 -5.64
N CYS A 278 -23.89 -11.53 -5.16
CA CYS A 278 -24.15 -12.50 -4.11
C CYS A 278 -25.57 -13.04 -4.21
N GLY A 279 -25.70 -14.35 -4.36
CA GLY A 279 -26.97 -14.98 -4.75
C GLY A 279 -27.41 -14.49 -6.13
N THR A 280 -28.55 -13.80 -6.19
CA THR A 280 -29.10 -13.22 -7.44
C THR A 280 -28.87 -11.69 -7.57
N VAL A 281 -28.20 -11.08 -6.59
CA VAL A 281 -27.99 -9.61 -6.54
C VAL A 281 -26.63 -9.24 -7.11
N SER A 282 -26.61 -8.24 -8.01
CA SER A 282 -25.39 -7.71 -8.63
C SER A 282 -25.33 -6.18 -8.72
N THR A 283 -26.34 -5.47 -8.21
CA THR A 283 -26.36 -4.01 -8.21
C THR A 283 -25.64 -3.46 -6.99
N ALA A 284 -24.67 -2.57 -7.20
CA ALA A 284 -23.90 -1.96 -6.11
C ALA A 284 -24.80 -1.30 -5.06
N GLY A 285 -24.46 -1.50 -3.79
CA GLY A 285 -25.19 -1.01 -2.62
C GLY A 285 -26.38 -1.88 -2.18
N GLN A 286 -26.83 -2.84 -2.99
CA GLN A 286 -27.88 -3.77 -2.57
C GLN A 286 -27.36 -4.83 -1.61
N ALA A 287 -28.18 -5.19 -0.63
CA ALA A 287 -27.88 -6.24 0.34
C ALA A 287 -27.82 -7.62 -0.34
N CYS A 288 -26.86 -8.43 0.06
CA CYS A 288 -26.71 -9.81 -0.41
C CYS A 288 -27.92 -10.67 -0.02
N ASN A 289 -28.36 -11.53 -0.95
CA ASN A 289 -29.50 -12.43 -0.74
C ASN A 289 -29.14 -13.92 -0.89
N GLY A 290 -27.87 -14.25 -1.01
CA GLY A 290 -27.38 -15.63 -1.10
C GLY A 290 -25.90 -15.73 -0.75
N THR A 291 -25.54 -16.90 -0.23
CA THR A 291 -24.21 -17.19 0.32
C THR A 291 -23.12 -17.49 -0.73
N ASN A 292 -23.50 -17.69 -1.97
CA ASN A 292 -22.55 -17.76 -3.09
C ASN A 292 -22.20 -16.33 -3.50
N VAL A 293 -20.93 -15.97 -3.34
CA VAL A 293 -20.42 -14.61 -3.54
C VAL A 293 -19.40 -14.61 -4.67
N THR A 294 -19.62 -13.76 -5.67
CA THR A 294 -18.62 -13.46 -6.70
C THR A 294 -17.77 -12.29 -6.25
N ILE A 295 -16.46 -12.43 -6.33
CA ILE A 295 -15.47 -11.48 -5.85
C ILE A 295 -14.55 -10.98 -6.97
N THR A 296 -13.93 -9.84 -6.76
CA THR A 296 -12.84 -9.30 -7.60
C THR A 296 -11.83 -8.56 -6.72
N PRO A 297 -10.50 -8.73 -6.96
CA PRO A 297 -9.90 -9.73 -7.85
C PRO A 297 -10.18 -11.16 -7.39
N GLY A 298 -9.73 -12.15 -8.20
CA GLY A 298 -9.65 -13.54 -7.74
C GLY A 298 -8.56 -13.71 -6.67
N LEU A 299 -8.52 -14.87 -6.05
CA LEU A 299 -7.54 -15.16 -5.00
C LEU A 299 -6.12 -15.15 -5.55
N TYR A 300 -5.22 -14.44 -4.86
CA TYR A 300 -3.81 -14.30 -5.26
C TYR A 300 -2.92 -15.43 -4.75
N MET A 301 -3.26 -16.06 -3.63
CA MET A 301 -2.44 -17.09 -3.01
C MET A 301 -2.99 -18.50 -3.26
N ALA A 302 -2.07 -19.46 -3.44
CA ALA A 302 -2.41 -20.87 -3.68
C ALA A 302 -2.53 -21.70 -2.39
N ASN A 303 -2.24 -21.14 -1.23
CA ASN A 303 -2.17 -21.84 0.07
C ASN A 303 -3.42 -21.67 0.94
N TRP A 304 -4.51 -21.09 0.43
CA TRP A 304 -5.80 -21.08 1.11
C TRP A 304 -6.31 -22.52 1.29
N SER A 305 -6.80 -22.84 2.50
CA SER A 305 -7.17 -24.23 2.83
C SER A 305 -8.34 -24.31 3.81
N SER A 306 -9.26 -25.25 3.56
CA SER A 306 -10.34 -25.56 4.49
C SER A 306 -9.85 -26.07 5.86
N THR A 307 -8.63 -26.63 5.91
CA THR A 307 -8.04 -27.13 7.16
C THR A 307 -7.53 -26.01 8.09
N LYS A 308 -7.41 -24.79 7.57
CA LYS A 308 -6.97 -23.61 8.32
C LYS A 308 -8.12 -22.70 8.76
N SER A 309 -9.31 -23.26 8.89
CA SER A 309 -10.54 -22.53 9.32
C SER A 309 -10.70 -21.18 8.64
N PRO A 310 -10.73 -21.13 7.30
CA PRO A 310 -10.80 -19.87 6.57
C PRO A 310 -12.09 -19.12 6.91
N GLY A 311 -12.00 -17.80 6.94
CA GLY A 311 -13.09 -16.92 7.31
C GLY A 311 -13.15 -15.65 6.47
N ALA A 312 -14.25 -14.95 6.63
CA ALA A 312 -14.49 -13.64 6.02
C ALA A 312 -15.10 -12.70 7.05
N TRP A 313 -14.81 -11.40 6.93
CA TRP A 313 -15.38 -10.38 7.80
C TRP A 313 -15.45 -9.04 7.07
N TRP A 314 -16.32 -8.14 7.52
CA TRP A 314 -16.59 -6.88 6.82
C TRP A 314 -17.29 -5.84 7.70
N ALA A 315 -17.09 -4.56 7.34
CA ALA A 315 -17.84 -3.44 7.89
C ALA A 315 -19.29 -3.44 7.36
N THR A 316 -20.24 -3.02 8.18
CA THR A 316 -21.63 -2.82 7.75
C THR A 316 -21.79 -1.63 6.81
N LEU A 317 -20.99 -0.57 7.07
CA LEU A 317 -21.05 0.72 6.38
C LEU A 317 -19.63 1.16 5.96
N PRO A 318 -18.94 0.43 5.07
CA PRO A 318 -17.61 0.81 4.59
C PRO A 318 -17.66 2.15 3.86
N ILE A 319 -16.54 2.87 3.87
CA ILE A 319 -16.41 4.12 3.11
C ILE A 319 -15.82 3.86 1.73
N SER A 320 -16.24 4.63 0.72
CA SER A 320 -15.69 4.51 -0.62
C SER A 320 -15.62 5.84 -1.36
N GLY A 321 -14.63 5.95 -2.24
CA GLY A 321 -14.53 7.04 -3.20
C GLY A 321 -14.33 8.42 -2.59
N SER A 322 -13.70 8.54 -1.42
CA SER A 322 -13.34 9.82 -0.80
C SER A 322 -11.85 10.10 -0.91
N GLY A 323 -11.45 11.37 -0.89
CA GLY A 323 -10.04 11.70 -1.01
C GLY A 323 -9.65 13.08 -0.50
N ILE A 324 -8.34 13.26 -0.37
CA ILE A 324 -7.68 14.49 0.06
C ILE A 324 -6.72 14.92 -1.03
N GLU A 325 -6.81 16.19 -1.44
CA GLU A 325 -6.03 16.70 -2.57
C GLU A 325 -5.47 18.11 -2.33
N ASP A 326 -4.27 18.36 -2.85
CA ASP A 326 -3.69 19.68 -3.10
C ASP A 326 -3.66 20.60 -1.87
N LEU A 327 -3.21 20.11 -0.72
CA LEU A 327 -3.06 20.88 0.52
C LEU A 327 -1.87 20.42 1.35
N SER A 328 -1.47 21.23 2.33
CA SER A 328 -0.42 20.91 3.30
C SER A 328 -1.04 20.60 4.65
N LEU A 329 -0.52 19.55 5.30
CA LEU A 329 -0.85 19.14 6.66
C LEU A 329 0.39 19.34 7.53
N ASP A 330 0.30 20.19 8.55
CA ASP A 330 1.34 20.42 9.54
C ASP A 330 0.91 19.79 10.86
N HIS A 331 1.62 18.75 11.24
CA HIS A 331 1.36 17.93 12.41
C HIS A 331 2.30 18.24 13.58
N THR A 332 3.22 19.20 13.43
CA THR A 332 4.31 19.49 14.40
C THR A 332 3.80 19.71 15.83
N ALA A 333 2.63 20.33 15.98
CA ALA A 333 2.01 20.56 17.28
C ALA A 333 0.89 19.56 17.63
N SER A 334 0.62 18.59 16.76
CA SER A 334 -0.45 17.61 16.98
C SER A 334 -0.02 16.53 17.96
N THR A 335 -1.00 16.00 18.69
CA THR A 335 -0.89 14.80 19.53
C THR A 335 -1.39 13.54 18.82
N GLY A 336 -1.79 13.64 17.55
CA GLY A 336 -2.22 12.53 16.72
C GLY A 336 -1.04 11.63 16.34
N SER A 337 -1.24 10.32 16.38
CA SER A 337 -0.24 9.35 15.90
C SER A 337 -0.12 9.36 14.38
N PHE A 338 -1.25 9.54 13.68
CA PHE A 338 -1.29 9.53 12.22
C PHE A 338 -1.68 10.91 11.66
N GLY A 339 -1.04 11.28 10.57
CA GLY A 339 -1.46 12.45 9.79
C GLY A 339 -2.80 12.21 9.11
N ILE A 340 -2.89 11.14 8.33
CA ILE A 340 -4.11 10.68 7.67
C ILE A 340 -4.28 9.19 7.96
N GLU A 341 -5.43 8.78 8.48
CA GLU A 341 -5.82 7.38 8.62
C GLU A 341 -6.97 7.04 7.67
N ILE A 342 -6.79 5.95 6.89
CA ILE A 342 -7.80 5.42 5.98
C ILE A 342 -8.10 3.98 6.40
N GLN A 343 -9.31 3.74 6.94
CA GLN A 343 -9.67 2.43 7.48
C GLN A 343 -11.04 1.95 6.98
N ASN A 344 -11.16 0.63 6.70
CA ASN A 344 -12.37 0.01 6.15
C ASN A 344 -12.88 0.74 4.90
N ALA A 345 -11.96 1.10 4.03
CA ALA A 345 -12.18 1.94 2.87
C ALA A 345 -11.85 1.20 1.57
N ILE A 346 -12.51 1.62 0.49
CA ILE A 346 -12.18 1.16 -0.86
C ILE A 346 -12.24 2.32 -1.85
N ASP A 347 -11.33 2.31 -2.85
CA ASP A 347 -11.28 3.34 -3.90
C ASP A 347 -11.16 4.77 -3.33
N CYS A 348 -10.41 4.98 -2.23
CA CYS A 348 -10.10 6.29 -1.63
C CYS A 348 -8.68 6.76 -2.00
N TRP A 349 -8.35 8.03 -1.76
CA TRP A 349 -7.02 8.53 -2.17
C TRP A 349 -6.48 9.70 -1.35
N VAL A 350 -5.15 9.83 -1.42
CA VAL A 350 -4.37 11.00 -1.01
C VAL A 350 -3.53 11.41 -2.21
N LYS A 351 -3.64 12.67 -2.68
CA LYS A 351 -2.92 13.13 -3.86
C LYS A 351 -2.47 14.58 -3.75
N GLY A 352 -1.23 14.85 -4.13
CA GLY A 352 -0.69 16.20 -4.14
C GLY A 352 -0.59 16.86 -2.77
N VAL A 353 -0.44 16.06 -1.72
CA VAL A 353 -0.41 16.49 -0.32
C VAL A 353 1.04 16.71 0.14
N ARG A 354 1.26 17.72 0.98
CA ARG A 354 2.48 17.87 1.75
C ARG A 354 2.20 17.57 3.22
N GLY A 355 2.82 16.54 3.79
CA GLY A 355 2.75 16.19 5.21
C GLY A 355 4.03 16.57 5.93
N ILE A 356 3.92 17.19 7.10
CA ILE A 356 5.04 17.67 7.90
C ILE A 356 4.92 17.12 9.32
N ASP A 357 5.97 16.43 9.79
CA ASP A 357 6.22 16.07 11.19
C ASP A 357 5.05 15.34 11.87
N SER A 358 4.56 14.28 11.25
CA SER A 358 3.51 13.42 11.80
C SER A 358 3.99 12.66 13.05
N GLY A 359 3.10 12.29 13.95
CA GLY A 359 3.44 11.59 15.19
C GLY A 359 4.12 10.24 14.95
N LYS A 360 3.53 9.38 14.11
CA LYS A 360 4.04 8.04 13.74
C LYS A 360 4.09 7.87 12.23
N ALA A 361 2.98 8.00 11.53
CA ALA A 361 2.90 7.86 10.08
C ALA A 361 2.18 9.05 9.43
N HIS A 362 2.63 9.49 8.25
CA HIS A 362 1.92 10.51 7.50
C HIS A 362 0.62 9.98 6.91
N VAL A 363 0.63 8.75 6.41
CA VAL A 363 -0.57 8.07 5.92
C VAL A 363 -0.57 6.63 6.43
N GLU A 364 -1.65 6.27 7.13
CA GLU A 364 -1.95 4.90 7.56
C GLU A 364 -3.07 4.34 6.70
N LEU A 365 -2.85 3.14 6.11
CA LEU A 365 -3.84 2.39 5.33
C LEU A 365 -4.15 1.10 6.08
N GLN A 366 -5.29 1.05 6.78
CA GLN A 366 -5.65 -0.09 7.59
C GLN A 366 -6.90 -0.79 7.05
N GLU A 367 -6.82 -2.13 6.85
CA GLU A 367 -7.96 -2.94 6.48
C GLU A 367 -8.73 -2.37 5.27
N SER A 368 -7.99 -1.82 4.32
CA SER A 368 -8.49 -1.05 3.18
C SER A 368 -7.95 -1.58 1.86
N ALA A 369 -8.69 -1.36 0.78
CA ALA A 369 -8.29 -1.83 -0.53
C ALA A 369 -8.39 -0.76 -1.62
N ARG A 370 -7.51 -0.85 -2.63
CA ARG A 370 -7.50 0.07 -3.78
C ARG A 370 -7.39 1.53 -3.40
N ILE A 371 -6.59 1.80 -2.38
CA ILE A 371 -6.26 3.17 -2.01
C ILE A 371 -5.10 3.65 -2.88
N SER A 372 -5.15 4.90 -3.33
CA SER A 372 -4.03 5.53 -4.03
C SER A 372 -3.42 6.64 -3.17
N VAL A 373 -2.13 6.52 -2.85
CA VAL A 373 -1.32 7.59 -2.23
C VAL A 373 -0.28 8.01 -3.26
N MET A 374 -0.43 9.22 -3.82
CA MET A 374 0.39 9.58 -4.97
C MET A 374 0.72 11.06 -5.08
N ASP A 375 1.79 11.35 -5.81
CA ASP A 375 2.20 12.72 -6.16
C ASP A 375 2.35 13.61 -4.92
N SER A 376 2.83 13.07 -3.77
CA SER A 376 2.85 13.76 -2.47
C SER A 376 4.27 13.88 -1.93
N TYR A 377 4.45 14.77 -0.94
CA TYR A 377 5.71 14.97 -0.24
C TYR A 377 5.51 14.83 1.27
N PHE A 378 6.28 13.93 1.89
CA PHE A 378 6.26 13.67 3.32
C PHE A 378 7.63 13.96 3.93
N TYR A 379 7.66 14.75 4.99
CA TYR A 379 8.87 15.20 5.64
C TYR A 379 8.80 15.01 7.14
N LEU A 380 9.79 14.32 7.70
CA LEU A 380 10.01 14.11 9.14
C LEU A 380 8.81 13.49 9.85
N THR A 381 9.06 12.91 11.00
CA THR A 381 8.06 12.52 12.01
C THR A 381 8.57 12.93 13.38
N GLN A 382 7.66 13.19 14.32
CA GLN A 382 7.99 13.51 15.72
C GLN A 382 8.78 12.39 16.38
N ASN A 383 8.58 11.14 15.93
CA ASN A 383 9.34 9.97 16.36
C ASN A 383 10.36 9.58 15.26
N ALA A 384 11.58 10.06 15.36
CA ALA A 384 12.66 9.71 14.44
C ALA A 384 13.41 8.40 14.85
N VAL A 385 12.72 7.46 15.48
CA VAL A 385 13.23 6.14 15.89
C VAL A 385 12.50 5.02 15.16
N THR A 386 11.96 4.04 15.86
CA THR A 386 11.39 2.83 15.25
C THR A 386 10.04 3.04 14.58
N GLN A 387 9.16 3.87 15.12
CA GLN A 387 7.83 4.13 14.57
C GLN A 387 7.77 5.48 13.85
N SER A 388 8.48 5.58 12.74
CA SER A 388 8.62 6.77 11.91
C SER A 388 8.38 6.38 10.45
N TYR A 389 7.15 6.63 9.93
CA TYR A 389 6.71 6.12 8.64
C TYR A 389 6.17 7.23 7.72
N GLY A 390 6.46 7.10 6.44
CA GLY A 390 5.85 7.92 5.40
C GLY A 390 4.46 7.41 5.06
N VAL A 391 4.40 6.20 4.50
CA VAL A 391 3.14 5.47 4.27
C VAL A 391 3.25 4.11 4.95
N GLU A 392 2.33 3.84 5.85
CA GLU A 392 2.16 2.53 6.49
C GLU A 392 0.95 1.82 5.91
N SER A 393 1.09 0.53 5.59
CA SER A 393 -0.02 -0.32 5.15
C SER A 393 -0.17 -1.50 6.08
N LEU A 394 -1.36 -1.65 6.69
CA LEU A 394 -1.69 -2.70 7.64
C LEU A 394 -2.89 -3.52 7.15
N ASN A 395 -2.67 -4.82 6.88
CA ASN A 395 -3.72 -5.76 6.46
C ASN A 395 -4.60 -5.22 5.32
N SER A 396 -3.99 -4.79 4.25
CA SER A 396 -4.64 -4.16 3.10
C SER A 396 -4.47 -4.98 1.81
N SER A 397 -5.08 -4.54 0.70
CA SER A 397 -4.90 -5.17 -0.61
C SER A 397 -5.04 -4.19 -1.76
N ASP A 398 -4.38 -4.46 -2.88
CA ASP A 398 -4.49 -3.69 -4.14
C ASP A 398 -4.26 -2.17 -3.97
N ASN A 399 -3.50 -1.72 -2.97
CA ASN A 399 -3.16 -0.31 -2.80
C ASN A 399 -2.08 0.12 -3.79
N LEU A 400 -2.09 1.38 -4.21
CA LEU A 400 -1.08 2.01 -5.07
C LEU A 400 -0.41 3.16 -4.32
N ILE A 401 0.88 3.02 -4.01
CA ILE A 401 1.71 4.06 -3.40
C ILE A 401 2.71 4.50 -4.48
N GLN A 402 2.44 5.64 -5.13
CA GLN A 402 3.12 5.98 -6.38
C GLN A 402 3.64 7.41 -6.41
N ASN A 403 4.88 7.58 -6.91
CA ASN A 403 5.45 8.88 -7.27
C ASN A 403 5.46 9.88 -6.11
N ASN A 404 5.68 9.39 -4.87
CA ASN A 404 5.83 10.23 -3.70
C ASN A 404 7.31 10.55 -3.44
N ILE A 405 7.55 11.68 -2.80
CA ILE A 405 8.84 12.10 -2.25
C ILE A 405 8.76 11.91 -0.75
N ILE A 406 9.69 11.15 -0.17
CA ILE A 406 9.73 10.89 1.27
C ILE A 406 11.13 11.22 1.78
N GLN A 407 11.19 12.16 2.70
CA GLN A 407 12.46 12.72 3.18
C GLN A 407 12.48 12.75 4.71
N PHE A 408 13.61 12.37 5.29
CA PHE A 408 13.87 12.50 6.72
C PHE A 408 12.96 11.63 7.61
N ILE A 409 12.60 10.44 7.13
CA ILE A 409 11.71 9.48 7.80
C ILE A 409 12.42 8.15 7.93
N ALA A 410 12.40 7.51 9.11
CA ALA A 410 13.23 6.33 9.39
C ALA A 410 12.84 5.08 8.59
N ALA A 411 11.55 4.80 8.42
CA ALA A 411 11.06 3.68 7.64
C ALA A 411 9.94 4.15 6.67
N PRO A 412 10.32 4.82 5.58
CA PRO A 412 9.43 5.59 4.72
C PRO A 412 8.25 4.82 4.13
N LEU A 413 8.48 3.57 3.71
CA LEU A 413 7.50 2.69 3.07
C LEU A 413 7.36 1.42 3.91
N MET A 414 6.42 1.44 4.85
CA MET A 414 6.23 0.40 5.85
C MET A 414 5.06 -0.51 5.50
N MET A 415 5.34 -1.81 5.33
CA MET A 415 4.31 -2.85 5.18
C MET A 415 4.19 -3.61 6.49
N ASN A 416 3.10 -3.37 7.22
CA ASN A 416 2.82 -3.88 8.54
C ASN A 416 1.68 -4.92 8.52
N GLY A 417 1.84 -5.95 7.71
CA GLY A 417 0.85 -6.99 7.48
C GLY A 417 0.56 -7.16 6.00
N SER A 418 -0.41 -7.99 5.67
CA SER A 418 -0.76 -8.32 4.30
C SER A 418 -0.98 -7.08 3.44
N CYS A 419 -0.42 -7.07 2.23
CA CYS A 419 -0.65 -6.09 1.18
C CYS A 419 -0.73 -6.80 -0.19
N SER A 420 -1.56 -7.85 -0.25
CA SER A 420 -1.70 -8.69 -1.44
C SER A 420 -2.17 -7.87 -2.65
N GLY A 421 -1.44 -7.94 -3.77
CA GLY A 421 -1.74 -7.18 -4.98
C GLY A 421 -1.36 -5.70 -4.94
N CYS A 422 -0.77 -5.21 -3.86
CA CYS A 422 -0.33 -3.82 -3.77
C CYS A 422 0.83 -3.50 -4.73
N VAL A 423 0.93 -2.24 -5.12
CA VAL A 423 2.01 -1.70 -5.94
C VAL A 423 2.62 -0.47 -5.26
N ILE A 424 3.94 -0.51 -5.05
CA ILE A 424 4.73 0.60 -4.55
C ILE A 424 5.69 1.01 -5.67
N ALA A 425 5.41 2.14 -6.33
CA ALA A 425 6.08 2.44 -7.58
C ALA A 425 6.55 3.88 -7.72
N TYR A 426 7.73 4.04 -8.33
CA TYR A 426 8.32 5.34 -8.72
C TYR A 426 8.48 6.34 -7.58
N ASN A 427 8.46 5.90 -6.31
CA ASN A 427 8.73 6.77 -5.18
C ASN A 427 10.23 7.12 -5.10
N PHE A 428 10.52 8.31 -4.62
CA PHE A 428 11.86 8.75 -4.27
C PHE A 428 11.98 8.91 -2.76
N VAL A 429 12.88 8.15 -2.17
CA VAL A 429 13.18 8.15 -0.74
C VAL A 429 14.61 8.60 -0.52
N THR A 430 14.82 9.48 0.45
CA THR A 430 16.15 10.01 0.77
C THR A 430 16.23 10.41 2.23
N ASN A 431 17.38 10.18 2.83
CA ASN A 431 17.67 10.46 4.23
C ASN A 431 16.70 9.72 5.17
N ASP A 432 16.86 8.39 5.23
CA ASP A 432 16.10 7.50 6.13
C ASP A 432 16.61 7.67 7.56
N PHE A 433 16.24 8.77 8.18
CA PHE A 433 16.86 9.27 9.40
C PHE A 433 16.44 8.50 10.64
N PHE A 434 17.40 7.79 11.24
CA PHE A 434 17.16 6.88 12.36
C PHE A 434 18.04 7.23 13.57
N THR A 435 17.45 7.84 14.59
CA THR A 435 18.17 8.36 15.75
C THR A 435 18.55 7.32 16.81
N ALA A 436 18.05 6.07 16.70
CA ALA A 436 18.42 5.00 17.63
C ALA A 436 19.82 4.43 17.37
N SER A 437 20.44 4.69 16.21
CA SER A 437 21.78 4.17 15.89
C SER A 437 22.58 5.17 15.04
N THR A 438 23.78 5.47 15.47
CA THR A 438 24.69 6.40 14.79
C THR A 438 25.23 5.82 13.48
N GLY A 439 25.24 6.60 12.42
CA GLY A 439 25.79 6.24 11.12
C GLY A 439 25.05 5.10 10.40
N TYR A 440 23.83 4.76 10.82
CA TYR A 440 23.09 3.58 10.39
C TYR A 440 22.20 3.90 9.18
N VAL A 441 22.35 3.13 8.11
CA VAL A 441 21.40 3.14 6.98
C VAL A 441 20.18 2.34 7.38
N GLN A 442 19.02 3.00 7.43
CA GLN A 442 17.76 2.38 7.83
C GLN A 442 17.00 1.85 6.62
N ALA A 443 15.98 1.05 6.90
CA ALA A 443 15.16 0.34 5.92
C ALA A 443 14.17 1.28 5.21
N SER A 444 14.44 1.63 3.96
CA SER A 444 13.55 2.50 3.15
C SER A 444 12.24 1.84 2.78
N THR A 445 12.29 0.55 2.45
CA THR A 445 11.13 -0.29 2.10
C THR A 445 11.12 -1.46 3.06
N ASN A 446 10.26 -1.41 4.06
CA ASN A 446 10.27 -2.41 5.13
C ASN A 446 9.08 -3.35 5.04
N GLN A 447 9.36 -4.64 4.91
CA GLN A 447 8.41 -5.72 5.11
C GLN A 447 8.59 -6.18 6.56
N HIS A 448 7.63 -5.85 7.42
CA HIS A 448 7.83 -5.94 8.87
C HIS A 448 7.00 -7.02 9.54
N THR A 449 5.69 -7.12 9.25
CA THR A 449 4.79 -8.06 9.94
C THR A 449 4.34 -9.19 9.01
N ALA A 450 3.95 -10.34 9.56
CA ALA A 450 3.55 -11.54 8.83
C ALA A 450 2.40 -11.32 7.81
N GLY A 451 2.32 -12.21 6.85
CA GLY A 451 1.25 -12.24 5.86
C GLY A 451 1.47 -11.36 4.63
N ILE A 452 2.60 -10.66 4.54
CA ILE A 452 2.95 -9.91 3.33
C ILE A 452 3.21 -10.90 2.19
N ASP A 453 2.41 -10.74 1.12
CA ASP A 453 2.51 -11.56 -0.07
C ASP A 453 2.10 -10.79 -1.33
N MET A 454 2.47 -11.31 -2.50
CA MET A 454 2.05 -10.83 -3.83
C MET A 454 2.17 -9.30 -4.05
N LEU A 455 3.10 -8.66 -3.36
CA LEU A 455 3.39 -7.23 -3.41
C LEU A 455 4.40 -6.94 -4.53
N LEU A 456 4.24 -5.82 -5.25
CA LEU A 456 5.18 -5.33 -6.27
C LEU A 456 5.84 -4.01 -5.83
N TYR A 457 7.17 -4.00 -5.80
CA TYR A 457 7.98 -2.77 -5.80
C TYR A 457 8.51 -2.54 -7.21
N GLU A 458 8.21 -1.36 -7.81
CA GLU A 458 8.63 -1.06 -9.18
C GLU A 458 9.14 0.37 -9.36
N GLY A 459 10.31 0.53 -9.91
CA GLY A 459 10.82 1.84 -10.33
C GLY A 459 11.18 2.80 -9.19
N ASN A 460 11.25 2.36 -7.95
CA ASN A 460 11.60 3.21 -6.82
C ASN A 460 13.09 3.51 -6.78
N ILE A 461 13.46 4.66 -6.23
CA ILE A 461 14.83 5.02 -5.86
C ILE A 461 14.87 5.22 -4.35
N ALA A 462 15.66 4.41 -3.65
CA ALA A 462 15.71 4.41 -2.19
C ALA A 462 17.07 3.89 -1.67
N PRO A 463 17.46 4.22 -0.44
CA PRO A 463 18.65 3.70 0.21
C PRO A 463 18.69 2.17 0.27
N GLN A 464 17.65 1.49 0.76
CA GLN A 464 17.69 0.06 1.04
C GLN A 464 16.35 -0.64 0.81
N PHE A 465 16.41 -1.89 0.33
CA PHE A 465 15.29 -2.84 0.41
C PHE A 465 15.49 -3.77 1.61
N TYR A 466 14.49 -3.86 2.46
CA TYR A 466 14.56 -4.64 3.69
C TYR A 466 13.34 -5.52 3.90
N ALA A 467 13.55 -6.82 4.04
CA ALA A 467 12.57 -7.78 4.49
C ALA A 467 13.06 -8.34 5.82
N ASP A 468 12.56 -7.79 6.91
CA ASP A 468 12.97 -8.22 8.25
C ASP A 468 12.34 -9.56 8.64
N ASN A 469 12.65 -10.06 9.81
CA ASN A 469 12.11 -11.32 10.32
C ASN A 469 11.77 -11.22 11.80
N PHE A 470 11.65 -9.99 12.30
CA PHE A 470 11.45 -9.77 13.72
C PHE A 470 9.99 -9.94 14.13
N HIS A 471 9.08 -9.40 13.30
CA HIS A 471 7.64 -9.43 13.56
C HIS A 471 6.88 -10.30 12.56
N GLY A 472 7.55 -11.08 11.74
CA GLY A 472 6.85 -12.00 10.86
C GLY A 472 7.63 -12.54 9.68
N THR A 473 6.93 -13.31 8.87
CA THR A 473 7.44 -13.97 7.68
C THR A 473 6.77 -13.41 6.42
N HIS A 474 7.51 -13.31 5.32
CA HIS A 474 7.07 -12.69 4.08
C HIS A 474 7.32 -13.61 2.90
N ASN A 475 6.44 -13.61 1.90
CA ASN A 475 6.59 -14.53 0.78
C ASN A 475 6.14 -13.90 -0.54
N LEU A 476 6.73 -14.33 -1.68
CA LEU A 476 6.23 -14.01 -3.01
C LEU A 476 6.17 -12.51 -3.33
N VAL A 477 7.09 -11.73 -2.78
CA VAL A 477 7.25 -10.30 -3.09
C VAL A 477 8.06 -10.16 -4.38
N THR A 478 7.64 -9.27 -5.26
CA THR A 478 8.32 -8.94 -6.51
C THR A 478 8.96 -7.56 -6.44
N VAL A 479 10.24 -7.48 -6.79
CA VAL A 479 11.05 -6.26 -6.78
C VAL A 479 11.60 -6.05 -8.18
N PHE A 480 11.03 -5.09 -8.92
CA PHE A 480 11.25 -4.94 -10.34
C PHE A 480 11.72 -3.53 -10.72
N ARG A 481 12.86 -3.41 -11.41
CA ARG A 481 13.37 -2.12 -11.94
C ARG A 481 13.56 -1.02 -10.89
N ASN A 482 13.94 -1.36 -9.66
CA ASN A 482 14.26 -0.36 -8.64
C ASN A 482 15.76 -0.04 -8.63
N GLN A 483 16.11 1.13 -8.11
CA GLN A 483 17.46 1.44 -7.68
C GLN A 483 17.52 1.43 -6.15
N PHE A 484 18.26 0.47 -5.58
CA PHE A 484 18.60 0.45 -4.16
C PHE A 484 20.08 0.73 -3.98
N ILE A 485 20.37 1.85 -3.32
CA ILE A 485 21.70 2.46 -3.29
C ILE A 485 22.65 1.66 -2.39
N GLY A 486 22.14 1.04 -1.31
CA GLY A 486 22.94 0.38 -0.28
C GLY A 486 23.67 1.37 0.64
N ASN A 487 23.33 2.63 0.55
CA ASN A 487 23.85 3.74 1.34
C ASN A 487 22.78 4.84 1.40
N ASP A 488 22.98 5.82 2.27
CA ASP A 488 22.14 7.01 2.30
C ASP A 488 22.99 8.27 2.17
N GLY A 489 22.36 9.40 1.85
CA GLY A 489 23.02 10.68 1.71
C GLY A 489 23.54 11.24 3.02
N ALA A 490 22.82 10.98 4.13
CA ALA A 490 23.20 11.35 5.48
C ALA A 490 22.60 10.40 6.52
N CYS A 491 23.27 10.22 7.63
CA CYS A 491 22.84 9.41 8.77
C CYS A 491 22.98 10.20 10.09
N TYR A 492 22.28 9.76 11.13
CA TYR A 492 22.37 10.36 12.46
C TYR A 492 23.79 10.27 13.04
N ASN A 493 24.30 11.35 13.63
CA ASN A 493 25.64 11.43 14.20
C ASN A 493 25.71 11.36 15.74
N GLY A 494 24.55 11.17 16.40
CA GLY A 494 24.47 11.15 17.85
C GLY A 494 24.23 12.50 18.53
N ALA A 495 24.14 13.60 17.76
CA ALA A 495 23.92 14.94 18.30
C ALA A 495 22.45 15.38 18.14
N PRO A 496 21.74 15.72 19.23
CA PRO A 496 20.41 16.28 19.12
C PRO A 496 20.44 17.75 18.61
N PRO A 497 19.36 18.27 17.97
CA PRO A 497 18.12 17.52 17.74
C PRO A 497 18.24 16.49 16.61
N TYR A 498 19.02 16.70 15.56
CA TYR A 498 19.14 15.82 14.38
C TYR A 498 20.46 16.10 13.65
N GLY A 499 21.59 15.91 14.38
CA GLY A 499 22.90 16.05 13.76
C GLY A 499 23.15 14.95 12.72
N GLU A 500 23.80 15.30 11.63
CA GLU A 500 24.03 14.43 10.48
C GLU A 500 25.51 14.16 10.24
N SER A 501 25.83 12.98 9.71
CA SER A 501 27.15 12.56 9.27
C SER A 501 27.05 11.56 8.11
N ALA A 502 28.19 11.16 7.58
CA ALA A 502 28.27 10.07 6.61
C ALA A 502 27.78 8.75 7.22
N CYS A 503 27.08 7.96 6.44
CA CYS A 503 26.65 6.62 6.81
C CYS A 503 27.82 5.63 6.79
N ASN A 504 27.95 4.78 7.78
CA ASN A 504 29.04 3.82 7.90
C ASN A 504 28.64 2.47 8.52
N ASN A 505 27.34 2.29 8.76
CA ASN A 505 26.79 1.07 9.35
C ASN A 505 25.56 0.61 8.57
N ASN A 506 25.35 -0.71 8.48
CA ASN A 506 24.26 -1.37 7.75
C ASN A 506 24.14 -0.99 6.27
N GLN A 507 25.27 -0.70 5.62
CA GLN A 507 25.29 -0.41 4.18
C GLN A 507 25.06 -1.68 3.38
N VAL A 508 23.84 -1.87 2.90
CA VAL A 508 23.44 -3.03 2.07
C VAL A 508 22.30 -2.61 1.13
N ALA A 509 22.35 -3.02 -0.13
CA ALA A 509 21.30 -2.66 -1.07
C ALA A 509 20.01 -3.45 -0.83
N MET A 510 20.12 -4.77 -0.59
CA MET A 510 18.98 -5.65 -0.33
C MET A 510 19.27 -6.59 0.85
N ASP A 511 18.58 -6.44 1.96
CA ASP A 511 18.63 -7.33 3.13
C ASP A 511 17.34 -8.17 3.18
N ILE A 512 17.43 -9.44 2.77
CA ILE A 512 16.32 -10.39 2.72
C ILE A 512 16.58 -11.44 3.79
N ARG A 513 15.94 -11.28 4.93
CA ARG A 513 16.23 -12.09 6.13
C ARG A 513 15.54 -13.43 6.14
N ALA A 514 15.77 -14.19 7.19
CA ALA A 514 15.17 -15.50 7.42
C ALA A 514 13.65 -15.46 7.23
N TYR A 515 13.09 -16.50 6.62
CA TYR A 515 11.65 -16.67 6.30
C TYR A 515 11.05 -15.69 5.30
N SER A 516 11.88 -14.88 4.62
CA SER A 516 11.48 -14.07 3.46
C SER A 516 11.72 -14.88 2.19
N ARG A 517 10.75 -15.69 1.76
CA ARG A 517 10.93 -16.74 0.76
C ARG A 517 10.22 -16.43 -0.58
N PHE A 518 10.70 -17.03 -1.65
CA PHE A 518 10.11 -16.98 -3.00
C PHE A 518 10.05 -15.57 -3.61
N TYR A 519 10.95 -14.68 -3.23
CA TYR A 519 11.00 -13.34 -3.82
C TYR A 519 11.47 -13.38 -5.27
N ASN A 520 10.96 -12.44 -6.09
CA ASN A 520 11.40 -12.21 -7.45
C ASN A 520 12.13 -10.87 -7.51
N LEU A 521 13.47 -10.90 -7.66
CA LEU A 521 14.34 -9.74 -7.73
C LEU A 521 14.79 -9.59 -9.19
N ILE A 522 14.12 -8.71 -9.95
CA ILE A 522 14.24 -8.67 -11.40
C ILE A 522 14.60 -7.26 -11.87
N ALA A 523 15.60 -7.15 -12.74
CA ALA A 523 15.97 -5.91 -13.43
C ALA A 523 16.33 -4.72 -12.52
N ASN A 524 16.70 -4.94 -11.26
CA ASN A 524 17.08 -3.85 -10.35
C ASN A 524 18.50 -3.37 -10.66
N VAL A 525 18.81 -2.14 -10.22
CA VAL A 525 20.13 -1.51 -10.25
C VAL A 525 20.58 -1.31 -8.80
N LEU A 526 21.66 -1.98 -8.41
CA LEU A 526 21.98 -2.22 -7.01
C LEU A 526 23.37 -1.73 -6.62
N GLY A 527 23.41 -1.05 -5.48
CA GLY A 527 24.64 -0.58 -4.85
C GLY A 527 25.10 0.81 -5.28
N GLN A 528 26.17 1.26 -4.65
CA GLN A 528 26.86 2.53 -4.91
C GLN A 528 28.35 2.29 -5.10
N GLY A 529 28.90 2.79 -6.19
CA GLY A 529 30.35 2.76 -6.43
C GLY A 529 31.12 3.45 -5.31
N GLY A 530 32.20 2.81 -4.84
CA GLY A 530 32.99 3.28 -3.71
C GLY A 530 32.47 2.92 -2.31
N THR A 531 31.19 2.51 -2.19
CA THR A 531 30.62 2.03 -0.93
C THR A 531 30.43 0.52 -0.93
N SER A 532 29.74 -0.01 -1.94
CA SER A 532 29.47 -1.45 -2.02
C SER A 532 30.73 -2.24 -2.29
N THR A 533 31.01 -3.28 -1.45
CA THR A 533 32.30 -3.98 -1.40
C THR A 533 32.22 -5.47 -1.78
N GLY A 534 31.03 -6.05 -1.88
CA GLY A 534 30.85 -7.45 -2.21
C GLY A 534 29.46 -7.79 -2.70
N TYR A 535 29.34 -8.89 -3.45
CA TYR A 535 28.04 -9.32 -3.98
C TYR A 535 27.11 -9.87 -2.87
N GLN A 536 27.62 -10.84 -2.07
CA GLN A 536 26.87 -11.42 -0.95
C GLN A 536 27.72 -11.49 0.36
N SER A 537 28.91 -10.91 0.34
CA SER A 537 29.84 -10.92 1.47
C SER A 537 30.56 -9.57 1.54
N GLY A 538 31.21 -9.31 2.68
CA GLY A 538 31.90 -8.04 2.92
C GLY A 538 31.15 -7.12 3.88
N SER A 539 31.69 -5.94 4.11
CA SER A 539 31.12 -4.95 5.06
C SER A 539 29.89 -4.22 4.49
N ALA A 540 29.84 -4.03 3.18
CA ALA A 540 28.75 -3.35 2.47
C ALA A 540 28.33 -4.18 1.24
N PRO A 541 27.66 -5.33 1.41
CA PRO A 541 27.31 -6.23 0.32
C PRO A 541 26.09 -5.69 -0.46
N ILE A 542 25.96 -6.16 -1.72
CA ILE A 542 24.72 -5.95 -2.48
C ILE A 542 23.56 -6.69 -1.83
N TYR A 543 23.77 -7.95 -1.45
CA TYR A 543 22.75 -8.79 -0.83
C TYR A 543 23.19 -9.33 0.52
N LYS A 544 22.27 -9.28 1.50
CA LYS A 544 22.23 -10.18 2.65
C LYS A 544 21.04 -11.10 2.50
N ILE A 545 21.22 -12.43 2.65
CA ILE A 545 20.18 -13.41 2.33
C ILE A 545 20.07 -14.45 3.44
N GLY A 546 18.85 -14.64 3.96
CA GLY A 546 18.52 -15.72 4.91
C GLY A 546 19.12 -15.54 6.30
N GLY A 547 19.67 -14.37 6.59
CA GLY A 547 20.25 -14.09 7.92
C GLY A 547 19.21 -14.09 9.02
N GLY A 548 19.55 -14.65 10.19
CA GLY A 548 18.77 -14.52 11.40
C GLY A 548 18.86 -13.12 12.00
N ASN A 549 18.15 -12.92 13.11
CA ASN A 549 18.19 -11.68 13.88
C ASN A 549 18.17 -11.99 15.38
N SER A 550 18.71 -11.09 16.18
CA SER A 550 18.62 -11.14 17.64
C SER A 550 18.39 -9.74 18.17
N ALA A 551 17.25 -9.52 18.82
CA ALA A 551 16.92 -8.27 19.48
C ALA A 551 16.00 -8.55 20.69
N ASN A 552 16.08 -7.74 21.72
CA ASN A 552 15.23 -7.80 22.92
C ASN A 552 15.16 -9.19 23.60
N GLY A 553 16.24 -9.98 23.51
CA GLY A 553 16.28 -11.33 24.08
C GLY A 553 15.63 -12.41 23.22
N VAL A 554 15.11 -12.06 22.05
CA VAL A 554 14.53 -12.98 21.06
C VAL A 554 15.55 -13.23 19.96
N THR A 555 15.73 -14.48 19.55
CA THR A 555 16.63 -14.86 18.44
C THR A 555 15.86 -15.62 17.38
N VAL A 556 15.76 -15.04 16.19
CA VAL A 556 15.26 -15.70 14.98
C VAL A 556 16.46 -16.40 14.31
N PRO A 557 16.41 -17.71 14.09
CA PRO A 557 17.51 -18.41 13.44
C PRO A 557 17.63 -18.04 11.96
N ALA A 558 18.82 -18.26 11.40
CA ALA A 558 19.00 -18.13 9.94
C ALA A 558 18.19 -19.22 9.21
N ASP A 559 17.67 -18.86 8.03
CA ASP A 559 16.88 -19.75 7.17
C ASP A 559 17.62 -20.05 5.85
N SER A 560 18.10 -21.26 5.72
CA SER A 560 18.78 -21.74 4.52
C SER A 560 17.84 -21.92 3.31
N VAL A 561 16.52 -21.89 3.51
CA VAL A 561 15.52 -22.04 2.43
C VAL A 561 15.36 -20.72 1.64
N VAL A 562 15.72 -19.57 2.20
CA VAL A 562 15.59 -18.28 1.52
C VAL A 562 16.36 -18.27 0.21
N ALA A 563 17.67 -18.52 0.25
CA ALA A 563 18.55 -18.41 -0.92
C ALA A 563 18.11 -19.26 -2.14
N PRO A 564 17.80 -20.57 -2.00
CA PRO A 564 17.37 -21.39 -3.14
C PRO A 564 15.96 -21.05 -3.65
N THR A 565 15.15 -20.30 -2.90
CA THR A 565 13.79 -19.91 -3.32
C THR A 565 13.75 -18.55 -4.03
N LEU A 566 14.82 -17.74 -3.93
CA LEU A 566 14.89 -16.44 -4.61
C LEU A 566 15.07 -16.61 -6.12
N MET A 567 14.39 -15.77 -6.89
CA MET A 567 14.67 -15.53 -8.29
C MET A 567 15.45 -14.21 -8.41
N ARG A 568 16.66 -14.25 -8.98
CA ARG A 568 17.45 -13.07 -9.34
C ARG A 568 17.69 -13.09 -10.84
N TRP A 569 17.10 -12.14 -11.58
CA TRP A 569 17.14 -12.16 -13.04
C TRP A 569 17.34 -10.78 -13.63
N GLY A 570 18.44 -10.57 -14.34
CA GLY A 570 18.74 -9.33 -15.04
C GLY A 570 19.03 -8.13 -14.12
N ASN A 571 19.44 -8.34 -12.87
CA ASN A 571 19.87 -7.25 -12.01
C ASN A 571 21.27 -6.79 -12.44
N TYR A 572 21.48 -5.45 -12.46
CA TYR A 572 22.81 -4.87 -12.54
C TYR A 572 23.30 -4.56 -11.11
N ASP A 573 24.54 -4.84 -10.81
CA ASP A 573 25.17 -4.40 -9.57
C ASP A 573 26.54 -3.75 -9.80
N VAL A 574 26.86 -2.78 -8.96
CA VAL A 574 28.09 -1.99 -9.09
C VAL A 574 29.35 -2.75 -8.72
N VAL A 575 29.25 -3.86 -7.99
CA VAL A 575 30.39 -4.68 -7.55
C VAL A 575 30.90 -5.55 -8.68
N THR A 576 29.98 -6.27 -9.36
CA THR A 576 30.33 -7.06 -10.53
C THR A 576 30.41 -6.21 -11.81
N ALA A 577 29.84 -4.99 -11.78
CA ALA A 577 29.71 -4.08 -12.92
C ALA A 577 29.08 -4.76 -14.16
N ALA A 578 28.14 -5.66 -13.93
CA ALA A 578 27.53 -6.48 -14.96
C ALA A 578 26.03 -6.69 -14.72
N VAL A 579 25.30 -6.89 -15.81
CA VAL A 579 23.92 -7.40 -15.77
C VAL A 579 23.96 -8.93 -15.64
N ARG A 580 23.30 -9.47 -14.61
CA ARG A 580 23.37 -10.89 -14.27
C ARG A 580 22.17 -11.66 -14.79
N TRP A 581 22.37 -12.39 -15.90
CA TRP A 581 21.39 -13.31 -16.48
C TRP A 581 21.70 -14.75 -16.09
N CYS A 582 21.67 -15.05 -14.79
CA CYS A 582 22.19 -16.28 -14.21
C CYS A 582 21.13 -17.38 -14.13
N GLY A 583 20.62 -17.83 -15.25
CA GLY A 583 19.64 -18.92 -15.35
C GLY A 583 20.27 -20.27 -15.70
N ASN A 584 20.95 -20.34 -16.83
CA ASN A 584 21.64 -21.54 -17.33
C ASN A 584 22.79 -21.18 -18.29
N SER A 585 23.49 -22.21 -18.81
CA SER A 585 24.68 -22.04 -19.68
C SER A 585 24.44 -21.31 -20.99
N SER A 586 23.19 -21.18 -21.45
CA SER A 586 22.84 -20.44 -22.66
C SER A 586 22.61 -18.95 -22.44
N ASN A 587 22.59 -18.49 -21.18
CA ASN A 587 22.37 -17.08 -20.87
C ASN A 587 23.65 -16.24 -21.02
N PRO A 588 23.53 -14.96 -21.42
CA PRO A 588 24.70 -14.07 -21.56
C PRO A 588 25.50 -13.97 -20.26
N GLY A 589 26.79 -14.03 -20.35
CA GLY A 589 27.71 -13.91 -19.21
C GLY A 589 27.70 -15.08 -18.22
N TRP A 590 27.10 -16.23 -18.56
CA TRP A 590 26.99 -17.39 -17.66
C TRP A 590 28.32 -17.77 -17.00
N ALA A 591 29.35 -18.03 -17.78
CA ALA A 591 30.62 -18.49 -17.25
C ALA A 591 31.43 -17.42 -16.53
N THR A 592 31.33 -16.16 -16.96
CA THR A 592 32.15 -15.05 -16.45
C THR A 592 31.47 -14.29 -15.29
N THR A 593 30.16 -14.13 -15.34
CA THR A 593 29.41 -13.34 -14.40
C THR A 593 28.73 -14.20 -13.31
N CYS A 594 28.23 -15.40 -13.71
CA CYS A 594 27.44 -16.26 -12.81
C CYS A 594 28.28 -17.36 -12.15
N GLY A 595 29.52 -17.59 -12.57
CA GLY A 595 30.37 -18.68 -12.05
C GLY A 595 29.74 -20.07 -12.17
N SER A 596 28.87 -20.28 -13.14
CA SER A 596 28.09 -21.50 -13.39
C SER A 596 27.04 -21.85 -12.34
N THR A 597 26.56 -20.85 -11.55
CA THR A 597 25.54 -21.05 -10.53
C THR A 597 24.22 -20.38 -10.98
N SER A 598 23.12 -21.16 -11.01
CA SER A 598 21.79 -20.61 -11.31
C SER A 598 21.27 -19.73 -10.15
N GLU A 599 20.70 -18.59 -10.52
CA GLU A 599 19.98 -17.68 -9.61
C GLU A 599 18.46 -17.73 -9.87
N VAL A 600 17.98 -18.73 -10.64
CA VAL A 600 16.56 -18.98 -10.93
C VAL A 600 16.14 -20.29 -10.25
N PRO A 601 15.07 -20.30 -9.45
CA PRO A 601 14.68 -21.45 -8.62
C PRO A 601 13.88 -22.49 -9.43
N THR A 602 14.54 -23.22 -10.32
CA THR A 602 13.92 -24.21 -11.24
C THR A 602 13.59 -25.54 -10.59
N GLY A 603 14.25 -25.92 -9.50
CA GLY A 603 14.17 -27.24 -8.88
C GLY A 603 13.21 -27.37 -7.70
N LEU A 604 12.35 -26.37 -7.46
CA LEU A 604 11.44 -26.38 -6.31
C LEU A 604 10.22 -27.25 -6.60
N SER A 605 9.69 -27.92 -5.57
CA SER A 605 8.44 -28.71 -5.66
C SER A 605 7.19 -27.83 -5.74
N LYS A 606 7.24 -26.62 -5.18
CA LYS A 606 6.20 -25.60 -5.26
C LYS A 606 6.84 -24.24 -5.56
N TYR A 607 6.14 -23.38 -6.27
CA TYR A 607 6.62 -22.05 -6.65
C TYR A 607 7.95 -22.08 -7.42
N ALA A 608 8.22 -23.13 -8.18
CA ALA A 608 9.35 -23.16 -9.10
C ALA A 608 9.17 -22.11 -10.19
N ASN A 609 10.27 -21.50 -10.66
CA ASN A 609 10.27 -20.62 -11.82
C ASN A 609 11.15 -21.24 -12.92
N ALA A 610 10.63 -21.38 -14.10
CA ALA A 610 11.45 -21.74 -15.24
C ALA A 610 12.45 -20.63 -15.57
N VAL A 611 13.64 -20.97 -16.10
CA VAL A 611 14.53 -19.92 -16.61
C VAL A 611 13.80 -19.19 -17.75
N PRO A 612 13.63 -17.84 -17.67
CA PRO A 612 12.99 -17.08 -18.72
C PRO A 612 13.68 -17.30 -20.08
N ALA A 613 12.88 -17.53 -21.11
CA ALA A 613 13.41 -17.77 -22.46
C ALA A 613 14.02 -16.52 -23.13
N THR A 614 13.80 -15.34 -22.50
CA THR A 614 14.26 -14.06 -23.04
C THR A 614 14.88 -13.18 -21.95
N THR A 615 15.85 -12.37 -22.36
CA THR A 615 16.40 -11.27 -21.55
C THR A 615 15.71 -9.93 -21.84
N SER A 616 14.74 -9.90 -22.76
CA SER A 616 13.90 -8.73 -23.01
C SER A 616 12.83 -8.64 -21.93
N LEU A 617 12.78 -7.53 -21.25
CA LEU A 617 11.86 -7.28 -20.12
C LEU A 617 10.83 -6.20 -20.48
N PRO A 618 9.59 -6.30 -20.00
CA PRO A 618 8.61 -5.24 -20.16
C PRO A 618 9.05 -3.97 -19.40
N ALA A 619 8.50 -2.84 -19.78
CA ALA A 619 8.79 -1.59 -19.11
C ALA A 619 8.19 -1.51 -17.70
N SER A 620 7.08 -2.23 -17.45
CA SER A 620 6.37 -2.28 -16.17
C SER A 620 5.65 -3.62 -16.04
N PHE A 621 5.46 -4.09 -14.79
CA PHE A 621 4.62 -5.25 -14.50
C PHE A 621 3.16 -4.89 -14.20
N TYR A 622 2.87 -3.62 -13.87
CA TYR A 622 1.49 -3.18 -13.61
C TYR A 622 0.92 -2.23 -14.68
N LEU A 623 1.76 -1.51 -15.42
CA LEU A 623 1.37 -0.62 -16.49
C LEU A 623 1.59 -1.26 -17.86
N SER A 624 0.60 -1.15 -18.72
CA SER A 624 0.66 -1.73 -20.08
C SER A 624 1.33 -0.83 -21.11
N ALA A 625 1.56 0.44 -20.78
CA ALA A 625 2.19 1.45 -21.64
C ALA A 625 2.73 2.60 -20.78
N LYS A 626 3.59 3.44 -21.37
CA LYS A 626 4.06 4.68 -20.74
C LYS A 626 2.85 5.51 -20.29
N PRO A 627 2.72 5.81 -18.99
CA PRO A 627 1.54 6.50 -18.50
C PRO A 627 1.52 7.97 -18.93
N ALA A 628 0.32 8.52 -19.14
CA ALA A 628 0.16 9.89 -19.61
C ALA A 628 0.73 10.94 -18.62
N TRP A 629 0.81 10.63 -17.34
CA TRP A 629 1.40 11.50 -16.32
C TRP A 629 2.94 11.50 -16.33
N TRP A 630 3.58 10.55 -17.04
CA TRP A 630 5.05 10.50 -17.13
C TRP A 630 5.55 11.65 -18.02
N PRO A 631 6.47 12.49 -17.55
CA PRO A 631 6.91 13.66 -18.28
C PRO A 631 7.41 13.34 -19.70
N SER A 632 7.06 14.18 -20.65
CA SER A 632 7.57 14.08 -22.01
C SER A 632 9.08 14.27 -22.02
N GLY A 633 9.81 13.50 -22.83
CA GLY A 633 11.27 13.56 -22.89
C GLY A 633 12.01 12.77 -21.80
N LYS A 634 11.34 12.26 -20.75
CA LYS A 634 11.96 11.35 -19.78
C LYS A 634 11.87 9.90 -20.24
N ALA A 635 12.97 9.17 -20.05
CA ALA A 635 13.04 7.73 -20.35
C ALA A 635 12.00 6.94 -19.54
N TRP A 636 11.38 5.95 -20.16
CA TRP A 636 10.51 4.98 -19.50
C TRP A 636 10.69 3.59 -20.16
N PRO A 637 11.04 2.55 -19.41
CA PRO A 637 11.32 2.56 -17.96
C PRO A 637 12.57 3.42 -17.62
N PRO A 638 12.61 4.00 -16.39
CA PRO A 638 13.76 4.81 -16.00
C PRO A 638 14.96 3.99 -15.51
N ILE A 639 14.73 2.76 -15.05
CA ILE A 639 15.71 1.90 -14.37
C ILE A 639 15.66 0.50 -14.98
N GLY A 640 16.84 -0.11 -15.17
CA GLY A 640 16.92 -1.49 -15.58
C GLY A 640 18.13 -1.85 -16.42
N PRO A 641 18.36 -3.15 -16.70
CA PRO A 641 19.51 -3.64 -17.45
C PRO A 641 19.55 -3.16 -18.91
N ASP A 642 18.41 -2.89 -19.48
CA ASP A 642 18.18 -2.40 -20.84
C ASP A 642 18.18 -0.87 -20.96
N VAL A 643 18.27 -0.14 -19.85
CA VAL A 643 18.47 1.31 -19.81
C VAL A 643 19.92 1.63 -20.11
N THR A 644 20.16 2.58 -21.03
CA THR A 644 21.48 3.06 -21.43
C THR A 644 21.55 4.58 -21.38
N GLY A 645 22.73 5.12 -21.04
CA GLY A 645 22.94 6.56 -20.96
C GLY A 645 22.21 7.25 -19.80
N GLY A 646 21.84 6.48 -18.77
CA GLY A 646 21.21 7.02 -17.57
C GLY A 646 22.03 8.13 -16.91
N ASN A 647 21.35 9.10 -16.29
CA ASN A 647 21.97 10.29 -15.70
C ASN A 647 22.31 10.14 -14.22
N ILE A 648 21.99 9.00 -13.59
CA ILE A 648 22.44 8.70 -12.23
C ILE A 648 23.87 8.19 -12.30
N ALA A 649 24.78 8.86 -11.59
CA ALA A 649 26.19 8.53 -11.62
C ALA A 649 26.51 7.22 -10.87
N GLY A 650 27.55 6.49 -11.34
CA GLY A 650 28.09 5.35 -10.62
C GLY A 650 27.32 4.04 -10.78
N VAL A 651 26.29 3.97 -11.65
CA VAL A 651 25.44 2.78 -11.87
C VAL A 651 25.48 2.31 -13.33
N GLY A 652 26.60 2.46 -14.01
CA GLY A 652 26.85 1.93 -15.35
C GLY A 652 25.94 2.48 -16.45
N GLY A 653 25.22 3.60 -16.20
CA GLY A 653 24.24 4.16 -17.13
C GLY A 653 22.89 3.47 -17.12
N HIS A 654 22.62 2.60 -16.15
CA HIS A 654 21.39 1.79 -16.05
C HIS A 654 20.23 2.46 -15.30
N ALA A 655 20.38 3.74 -14.89
CA ALA A 655 19.30 4.45 -14.23
C ALA A 655 19.23 5.92 -14.63
N TYR A 656 18.00 6.40 -14.85
CA TYR A 656 17.61 7.80 -14.96
C TYR A 656 16.87 8.24 -13.70
N THR A 657 16.94 9.53 -13.40
CA THR A 657 16.07 10.15 -12.37
C THR A 657 14.60 9.90 -12.67
N THR A 658 13.86 9.44 -11.65
CA THR A 658 12.40 9.30 -11.70
C THR A 658 11.72 10.68 -11.63
N PRO A 659 10.43 10.81 -11.98
CA PRO A 659 9.72 12.08 -11.82
C PRO A 659 9.74 12.64 -10.40
N ALA A 660 9.59 11.78 -9.37
CA ALA A 660 9.65 12.20 -7.97
C ALA A 660 11.06 12.72 -7.59
N GLN A 661 12.12 12.02 -7.99
CA GLN A 661 13.49 12.48 -7.74
C GLN A 661 13.80 13.79 -8.47
N ASP A 662 13.36 13.92 -9.72
CA ASP A 662 13.55 15.14 -10.50
C ASP A 662 12.81 16.34 -9.90
N CYS A 663 11.58 16.10 -9.43
CA CYS A 663 10.83 17.11 -8.68
C CYS A 663 11.60 17.56 -7.43
N TYR A 664 12.08 16.61 -6.62
CA TYR A 664 12.82 16.92 -5.41
C TYR A 664 14.08 17.77 -5.70
N LEU A 665 14.89 17.32 -6.65
CA LEU A 665 16.18 17.97 -6.93
C LEU A 665 16.04 19.30 -7.66
N ASN A 666 15.20 19.35 -8.72
CA ASN A 666 15.20 20.44 -9.69
C ASN A 666 14.02 21.42 -9.52
N VAL A 667 12.87 20.97 -9.01
CA VAL A 667 11.70 21.84 -8.80
C VAL A 667 11.64 22.37 -7.38
N MET A 668 11.88 21.50 -6.40
CA MET A 668 11.87 21.85 -4.97
C MET A 668 13.22 22.35 -4.47
N SER A 669 14.30 22.19 -5.25
CA SER A 669 15.69 22.55 -4.88
C SER A 669 16.19 21.79 -3.64
N GLY A 670 15.83 20.52 -3.52
CA GLY A 670 16.28 19.62 -2.47
C GLY A 670 17.77 19.31 -2.58
N ALA A 671 18.42 19.11 -1.44
CA ALA A 671 19.84 18.73 -1.40
C ALA A 671 20.02 17.28 -1.89
N ALA A 672 21.07 17.03 -2.68
CA ALA A 672 21.32 15.71 -3.27
C ALA A 672 21.53 14.59 -2.22
N ASN A 673 21.96 14.95 -1.01
CA ASN A 673 22.12 14.03 0.12
C ASN A 673 20.89 13.96 1.04
N GLY A 674 19.76 14.53 0.65
CA GLY A 674 18.52 14.47 1.43
C GLY A 674 18.47 15.37 2.67
N THR A 675 19.54 16.13 2.96
CA THR A 675 19.61 17.01 4.14
C THR A 675 18.78 18.28 3.97
N GLY A 676 18.56 18.99 5.07
CA GLY A 676 17.91 20.30 5.10
C GLY A 676 16.48 20.26 5.64
N SER A 677 15.88 21.46 5.73
CA SER A 677 14.52 21.64 6.26
C SER A 677 13.45 21.26 5.24
N VAL A 678 12.20 21.22 5.71
CA VAL A 678 11.02 20.97 4.85
C VAL A 678 10.96 21.92 3.65
N LEU A 679 10.70 21.36 2.48
CA LEU A 679 10.69 22.11 1.21
C LEU A 679 9.27 22.57 0.86
N THR A 680 9.20 23.62 0.01
CA THR A 680 7.94 24.00 -0.63
C THR A 680 7.60 22.98 -1.70
N PHE A 681 6.37 22.47 -1.67
CA PHE A 681 5.88 21.45 -2.59
C PHE A 681 4.62 21.89 -3.31
N ASN A 682 4.57 21.63 -4.62
CA ASN A 682 3.37 21.80 -5.43
C ASN A 682 3.35 20.71 -6.50
N ALA A 683 2.42 19.76 -6.37
CA ALA A 683 2.33 18.61 -7.26
C ALA A 683 2.14 18.98 -8.74
N SER A 684 1.38 20.04 -9.03
CA SER A 684 1.16 20.48 -10.40
C SER A 684 2.42 21.06 -11.08
N ARG A 685 3.36 21.59 -10.32
CA ARG A 685 4.67 22.01 -10.84
C ARG A 685 5.62 20.84 -11.08
N CYS A 686 5.48 19.79 -10.30
CA CYS A 686 6.31 18.60 -10.37
C CYS A 686 5.90 17.64 -11.48
N TYR A 687 4.60 17.46 -11.64
CA TYR A 687 4.01 16.35 -12.41
C TYR A 687 3.06 16.82 -13.52
N SER A 688 3.15 18.06 -13.97
CA SER A 688 2.32 18.55 -15.08
C SER A 688 2.69 17.86 -16.39
N SER A 689 1.88 16.93 -16.85
CA SER A 689 1.71 16.68 -18.27
C SER A 689 0.97 17.89 -18.86
N ALA A 690 1.57 18.58 -19.85
CA ALA A 690 1.05 19.76 -20.56
C ALA A 690 -0.35 20.25 -20.14
N SER A 691 -0.37 21.39 -19.45
CA SER A 691 -1.47 22.35 -19.27
C SER A 691 -2.90 21.84 -19.53
N VAL A 692 -3.54 21.33 -18.50
CA VAL A 692 -4.97 21.60 -18.34
C VAL A 692 -5.02 22.91 -17.53
N THR A 693 -5.17 24.03 -18.24
CA THR A 693 -5.57 25.30 -17.64
C THR A 693 -6.95 25.09 -17.03
N LEU A 694 -6.99 24.88 -15.70
CA LEU A 694 -8.25 24.96 -14.98
C LEU A 694 -8.71 26.42 -15.05
N PRO A 695 -9.96 26.70 -15.43
CA PRO A 695 -10.53 28.04 -15.32
C PRO A 695 -10.47 28.45 -13.85
N LEU A 696 -9.94 29.63 -13.56
CA LEU A 696 -10.11 30.28 -12.27
C LEU A 696 -11.61 30.43 -11.97
N PRO A 697 -12.07 30.21 -10.74
CA PRO A 697 -13.43 30.51 -10.37
C PRO A 697 -13.72 32.01 -10.65
N PRO A 698 -14.91 32.38 -11.08
CA PRO A 698 -15.25 33.78 -11.29
C PRO A 698 -15.12 34.56 -9.97
N THR A 699 -14.48 35.71 -10.07
CA THR A 699 -14.24 36.66 -8.99
C THR A 699 -15.54 37.20 -8.42
#